data_d3951ffc5f6d63cf8cf63f5e2433cd23
#
_entry.id   d3951ffc5f6d63cf8cf63f5e2433cd23
#
_cell.length_a   1.000
_cell.length_b   1.000
_cell.length_c   1.000
_cell.angle_alpha   90.00
_cell.angle_beta   90.00
_cell.angle_gamma   90.00
#
_symmetry.space_group_name_H-M   'P 1'
#
loop_
_entity.id
_entity.type
_entity.pdbx_description
1 polymer ?
#
loop_
_entity_poly.entity_id
_entity_poly.type
_entity_poly.pdbx_seq_one_letter_code
_entity_poly.pdbx_strand_id
1 'polypeptide(L)'
;MDNRLYKSFSLIAILMAITISSCHEDESIIYPETVAISSNDAENAIRNALDEKKVVKSVLPTAIGSSGWTIRFIDNTSIHIPLDNNDTEYITIGSDSCWFVSNDLGKSYNYLRDDKGNTINAIDSISSAETILKSVFKPHNQSMVDAIVEDNYSHNLSISFSNGNIYTLPKSENVLLNFSFSRKLNKDIKEDLTYCVGMNEISVITPYIIDKSHLVASFTTPDNNKVYVGEEEQTSGVSINDFASPINYKVMSEDGFINNYTIKIKNTGLPIVCINTPDSAVINSKTEWMSGVSITIYNADESIDYSNDNLQIRGRGNTTWDYPKKPYALKLDKKAEILGMPKHKRWVLLANWMDRTLLRNEFAFEISRNTGLAWTPRGKFVEVILNGKHIGNYYLCEQIKIDKNRVDIAETKKTDIDGDNITGGYLMELDVYYDEVNKFKSEYRDLPYMFKDPDEDVLQPEQFEYLKNYVDSLESHLYSVDWLKNREYADYLDLNSFADWWFVHELAENSETCWPKSSYMYKDRLGKLTAGPVWDFDYGTFIPNRYYFFSKGAIYINRLLQDPEYVDLVKKRWEIYKPAFIQIPDRIRSEAKQLRYSERFNHSLWPIDSSHINGDELMTFDEAVERMISAYENKLAWFDQQIYLLAK
;
A
#
# COMPACT_ATOMS: atom_id res chain seq x y z
N MET A 1 -15.41 34.57 8.72
CA MET A 1 -15.10 33.39 9.52
C MET A 1 -13.87 32.79 8.90
N ASP A 2 -12.78 32.87 9.60
CA ASP A 2 -11.43 32.82 9.04
C ASP A 2 -10.93 31.42 8.72
N ASN A 3 -10.63 31.21 7.44
CA ASN A 3 -9.78 30.12 6.98
C ASN A 3 -8.31 30.58 7.09
N ARG A 4 -7.64 30.22 8.15
CA ARG A 4 -6.18 30.38 8.26
C ARG A 4 -5.51 29.09 7.80
N LEU A 5 -5.03 29.13 6.58
CA LEU A 5 -4.04 28.19 6.04
C LEU A 5 -2.72 28.39 6.78
N TYR A 6 -2.34 27.44 7.63
CA TYR A 6 -0.98 27.35 8.16
C TYR A 6 -0.07 26.75 7.07
N LYS A 7 0.78 27.60 6.51
CA LYS A 7 1.93 27.16 5.72
C LYS A 7 3.16 27.28 6.60
N SER A 8 3.61 26.20 7.20
CA SER A 8 4.96 26.11 7.75
C SER A 8 5.92 25.84 6.59
N PHE A 9 6.82 26.80 6.34
CA PHE A 9 7.89 26.65 5.36
C PHE A 9 9.22 26.53 6.09
N SER A 10 9.95 25.46 5.83
CA SER A 10 11.40 25.47 6.07
C SER A 10 12.03 26.46 5.08
N LEU A 11 12.96 27.30 5.51
CA LEU A 11 13.61 28.30 4.66
C LEU A 11 14.32 27.65 3.44
N ILE A 12 14.75 26.40 3.59
CA ILE A 12 15.33 25.55 2.56
C ILE A 12 14.30 25.19 1.48
N ALA A 13 13.01 25.08 1.82
CA ALA A 13 11.93 24.78 0.86
C ALA A 13 11.59 25.98 -0.03
N ILE A 14 11.87 27.22 0.39
CA ILE A 14 11.53 28.42 -0.40
C ILE A 14 12.50 28.61 -1.59
N LEU A 15 13.74 28.17 -1.48
CA LEU A 15 14.72 28.23 -2.59
C LEU A 15 14.56 27.11 -3.61
N MET A 16 13.84 26.00 -3.24
CA MET A 16 13.62 24.85 -4.13
C MET A 16 12.30 24.88 -4.91
N ALA A 17 11.41 25.86 -4.67
CA ALA A 17 10.06 25.84 -5.25
C ALA A 17 9.99 26.25 -6.75
N ILE A 18 11.10 26.50 -7.42
CA ILE A 18 11.10 27.03 -8.80
C ILE A 18 11.51 25.99 -9.86
N THR A 19 12.04 24.83 -9.51
CA THR A 19 12.48 23.84 -10.52
C THR A 19 12.16 22.39 -10.20
N ILE A 20 11.03 22.06 -9.57
CA ILE A 20 10.60 20.65 -9.47
C ILE A 20 9.48 20.39 -10.47
N SER A 21 9.88 20.18 -11.70
CA SER A 21 9.12 19.40 -12.66
C SER A 21 9.99 18.17 -12.97
N SER A 22 9.45 17.00 -12.58
CA SER A 22 9.85 15.66 -13.00
C SER A 22 10.97 14.94 -12.26
N CYS A 23 10.66 13.72 -11.92
CA CYS A 23 11.43 12.64 -11.31
C CYS A 23 11.56 12.74 -9.79
N HIS A 24 10.64 12.14 -9.06
CA HIS A 24 10.83 11.79 -7.65
C HIS A 24 11.74 10.56 -7.58
N GLU A 25 12.82 10.68 -6.81
CA GLU A 25 13.74 9.59 -6.57
C GLU A 25 13.20 8.62 -5.54
N ASP A 26 13.42 7.37 -5.84
CA ASP A 26 13.12 6.26 -4.96
C ASP A 26 14.41 5.72 -4.34
N GLU A 27 14.59 5.87 -3.04
CA GLU A 27 15.82 5.59 -2.31
C GLU A 27 16.12 4.10 -2.09
N SER A 28 15.43 3.18 -2.72
CA SER A 28 15.72 1.75 -2.55
C SER A 28 16.83 1.20 -3.47
N ILE A 29 17.50 2.05 -4.25
CA ILE A 29 18.66 1.62 -5.01
C ILE A 29 19.87 1.69 -4.08
N ILE A 30 20.35 0.53 -3.63
CA ILE A 30 21.63 0.38 -2.95
C ILE A 30 22.71 0.77 -3.96
N TYR A 31 23.21 1.99 -3.84
CA TYR A 31 24.40 2.41 -4.56
C TYR A 31 25.64 1.88 -3.84
N PRO A 32 26.66 1.41 -4.56
CA PRO A 32 27.91 1.01 -3.93
C PRO A 32 28.52 2.23 -3.23
N GLU A 33 28.74 2.08 -1.93
CA GLU A 33 29.50 2.96 -1.03
C GLU A 33 29.14 4.46 -1.07
N THR A 34 28.01 4.81 -0.45
CA THR A 34 27.85 6.16 0.11
C THR A 34 28.63 6.19 1.42
N VAL A 35 29.74 6.88 1.46
CA VAL A 35 30.47 7.08 2.71
C VAL A 35 29.65 8.05 3.56
N ALA A 36 28.96 7.56 4.59
CA ALA A 36 28.37 8.41 5.61
C ALA A 36 29.51 9.04 6.40
N ILE A 37 29.68 10.36 6.29
CA ILE A 37 30.66 11.11 7.04
C ILE A 37 29.98 11.77 8.23
N SER A 38 30.68 11.89 9.35
CA SER A 38 30.21 12.72 10.46
C SER A 38 30.13 14.19 10.00
N SER A 39 29.27 14.98 10.62
CA SER A 39 29.19 16.43 10.34
C SER A 39 30.56 17.14 10.46
N ASN A 40 31.45 16.65 11.32
CA ASN A 40 32.82 17.16 11.48
C ASN A 40 33.74 16.86 10.29
N ASP A 41 33.41 15.84 9.49
CA ASP A 41 34.23 15.44 8.33
C ASP A 41 33.72 16.03 7.01
N ALA A 42 32.53 16.65 7.02
CA ALA A 42 31.87 17.17 5.81
C ALA A 42 32.75 18.23 5.12
N GLU A 43 33.33 19.15 5.87
CA GLU A 43 34.21 20.20 5.30
C GLU A 43 35.46 19.60 4.65
N ASN A 44 36.10 18.61 5.29
CA ASN A 44 37.26 17.93 4.73
C ASN A 44 36.91 17.15 3.46
N ALA A 45 35.74 16.51 3.43
CA ALA A 45 35.27 15.77 2.25
C ALA A 45 35.00 16.71 1.06
N ILE A 46 34.41 17.89 1.30
CA ILE A 46 34.17 18.90 0.27
C ILE A 46 35.52 19.50 -0.21
N ARG A 47 36.45 19.77 0.70
CA ARG A 47 37.80 20.23 0.36
C ARG A 47 38.54 19.22 -0.51
N ASN A 48 38.50 17.93 -0.17
CA ASN A 48 39.10 16.86 -0.95
C ASN A 48 38.45 16.77 -2.35
N ALA A 49 37.13 16.90 -2.45
CA ALA A 49 36.45 16.93 -3.73
C ALA A 49 36.90 18.10 -4.63
N LEU A 50 37.19 19.27 -4.03
CA LEU A 50 37.76 20.42 -4.73
C LEU A 50 39.17 20.14 -5.22
N ASP A 51 40.03 19.62 -4.34
CA ASP A 51 41.44 19.30 -4.66
C ASP A 51 41.52 18.23 -5.76
N GLU A 52 40.59 17.27 -5.77
CA GLU A 52 40.45 16.25 -6.80
C GLU A 52 39.74 16.77 -8.08
N LYS A 53 39.35 18.05 -8.11
CA LYS A 53 38.61 18.69 -9.22
C LYS A 53 37.31 17.98 -9.60
N LYS A 54 36.62 17.47 -8.59
CA LYS A 54 35.32 16.81 -8.81
C LYS A 54 34.26 17.80 -9.28
N VAL A 55 33.46 17.38 -10.23
CA VAL A 55 32.32 18.16 -10.77
C VAL A 55 31.04 17.61 -10.23
N VAL A 56 30.19 18.45 -9.64
CA VAL A 56 28.90 18.07 -9.07
C VAL A 56 27.94 17.73 -10.18
N LYS A 57 27.30 16.60 -10.08
CA LYS A 57 26.23 16.13 -10.95
C LYS A 57 24.88 16.57 -10.43
N SER A 58 24.63 16.35 -9.15
CA SER A 58 23.37 16.69 -8.51
C SER A 58 23.52 16.80 -7.00
N VAL A 59 22.60 17.52 -6.38
CA VAL A 59 22.45 17.63 -4.94
C VAL A 59 21.02 17.26 -4.58
N LEU A 60 20.87 16.34 -3.64
CA LEU A 60 19.57 15.78 -3.26
C LEU A 60 19.40 15.81 -1.75
N PRO A 61 18.21 16.17 -1.24
CA PRO A 61 17.88 15.89 0.14
C PRO A 61 17.85 14.38 0.34
N THR A 62 18.40 13.89 1.45
CA THR A 62 18.32 12.46 1.82
C THR A 62 16.89 12.12 2.24
N ALA A 63 16.33 11.00 1.75
CA ALA A 63 14.98 10.57 2.12
C ALA A 63 14.92 10.00 3.53
N ILE A 64 13.70 9.96 3.97
CA ILE A 64 13.07 9.34 5.15
C ILE A 64 14.01 8.49 6.02
N GLY A 65 14.33 9.03 7.22
CA GLY A 65 15.07 8.33 8.28
C GLY A 65 16.47 8.86 8.58
N SER A 66 17.10 9.58 7.66
CA SER A 66 18.32 10.36 7.90
C SER A 66 18.17 11.74 7.24
N SER A 67 18.00 12.78 8.02
CA SER A 67 18.02 14.16 7.51
C SER A 67 19.39 14.51 7.01
N GLY A 68 19.52 15.06 5.79
CA GLY A 68 20.81 15.48 5.25
C GLY A 68 20.77 15.73 3.74
N TRP A 69 21.96 15.88 3.17
CA TRP A 69 22.17 16.13 1.75
C TRP A 69 23.13 15.12 1.15
N THR A 70 22.82 14.64 -0.04
CA THR A 70 23.76 13.82 -0.83
C THR A 70 24.21 14.63 -2.03
N ILE A 71 25.51 14.93 -2.09
CA ILE A 71 26.17 15.54 -3.24
C ILE A 71 26.76 14.42 -4.07
N ARG A 72 26.36 14.31 -5.33
CA ARG A 72 26.89 13.33 -6.29
C ARG A 72 27.75 13.99 -7.32
N PHE A 73 28.81 13.30 -7.70
CA PHE A 73 29.77 13.77 -8.70
C PHE A 73 29.62 12.99 -10.01
N ILE A 74 30.12 13.56 -11.10
CA ILE A 74 30.08 12.94 -12.43
C ILE A 74 30.87 11.63 -12.52
N ASP A 75 31.84 11.43 -11.63
CA ASP A 75 32.63 10.19 -11.52
C ASP A 75 31.89 9.06 -10.76
N ASN A 76 30.61 9.27 -10.46
CA ASN A 76 29.73 8.38 -9.69
C ASN A 76 30.11 8.21 -8.19
N THR A 77 31.02 9.01 -7.67
CA THR A 77 31.21 9.10 -6.23
C THR A 77 30.17 10.02 -5.60
N SER A 78 29.93 9.89 -4.29
CA SER A 78 29.01 10.75 -3.57
C SER A 78 29.50 11.07 -2.17
N ILE A 79 29.09 12.24 -1.67
CA ILE A 79 29.30 12.66 -0.28
C ILE A 79 27.92 12.83 0.36
N HIS A 80 27.67 12.16 1.47
CA HIS A 80 26.46 12.33 2.27
C HIS A 80 26.78 13.23 3.47
N ILE A 81 26.06 14.32 3.59
CA ILE A 81 26.16 15.30 4.68
C ILE A 81 24.93 15.14 5.56
N PRO A 82 25.02 14.50 6.74
CA PRO A 82 23.90 14.38 7.66
C PRO A 82 23.57 15.75 8.27
N LEU A 83 22.27 16.04 8.44
CA LEU A 83 21.81 17.11 9.33
C LEU A 83 21.74 16.51 10.74
N ASP A 84 22.36 17.15 11.71
CA ASP A 84 22.26 16.73 13.10
C ASP A 84 20.84 16.97 13.62
N ASN A 85 20.17 15.94 14.11
CA ASN A 85 18.79 16.01 14.57
C ASN A 85 18.57 16.91 15.81
N ASN A 86 19.63 17.49 16.39
CA ASN A 86 19.55 18.28 17.60
C ASN A 86 19.40 19.79 17.38
N ASP A 87 19.56 20.28 16.13
CA ASP A 87 19.58 21.73 15.82
C ASP A 87 18.59 22.10 14.72
N THR A 88 17.42 21.44 14.63
CA THR A 88 16.35 21.89 13.71
C THR A 88 15.71 23.16 14.26
N GLU A 89 16.15 24.31 13.77
CA GLU A 89 15.44 25.56 14.00
C GLU A 89 14.19 25.62 13.12
N TYR A 90 13.04 25.86 13.75
CA TYR A 90 11.79 26.09 13.03
C TYR A 90 11.64 27.59 12.77
N ILE A 91 11.50 27.96 11.52
CA ILE A 91 11.32 29.35 11.10
C ILE A 91 9.92 29.54 10.55
N THR A 92 9.25 30.59 10.97
CA THR A 92 7.90 30.94 10.49
C THR A 92 7.76 32.45 10.30
N ILE A 93 6.70 32.86 9.59
CA ILE A 93 6.31 34.28 9.46
C ILE A 93 5.11 34.53 10.35
N GLY A 94 5.21 35.52 11.24
CA GLY A 94 4.11 35.94 12.09
C GLY A 94 3.04 36.75 11.36
N SER A 95 1.95 37.04 12.05
CA SER A 95 0.84 37.86 11.52
C SER A 95 1.23 39.33 11.25
N ASP A 96 2.34 39.78 11.81
CA ASP A 96 2.96 41.09 11.63
C ASP A 96 4.00 41.11 10.49
N SER A 97 4.03 40.04 9.68
CA SER A 97 4.97 39.86 8.56
C SER A 97 6.45 39.84 8.97
N CYS A 98 6.75 39.58 10.22
CA CYS A 98 8.13 39.40 10.70
C CYS A 98 8.50 37.90 10.76
N TRP A 99 9.83 37.64 10.63
CA TRP A 99 10.35 36.30 10.80
C TRP A 99 10.49 35.92 12.26
N PHE A 100 10.12 34.70 12.60
CA PHE A 100 10.25 34.08 13.91
C PHE A 100 11.07 32.80 13.81
N VAL A 101 11.84 32.54 14.85
CA VAL A 101 12.65 31.31 15.01
C VAL A 101 12.27 30.60 16.30
N SER A 102 12.19 29.28 16.25
CA SER A 102 12.03 28.40 17.41
C SER A 102 13.22 27.47 17.54
N ASN A 103 13.79 27.42 18.74
CA ASN A 103 14.93 26.56 19.08
C ASN A 103 14.48 25.38 19.98
N ASP A 104 13.18 25.15 20.12
CA ASP A 104 12.60 24.13 20.98
C ASP A 104 11.53 23.26 20.24
N LEU A 105 11.79 22.99 18.98
CA LEU A 105 10.95 22.16 18.11
C LEU A 105 9.53 22.76 17.92
N GLY A 106 9.42 24.07 17.80
CA GLY A 106 8.15 24.75 17.54
C GLY A 106 7.26 24.98 18.75
N LYS A 107 7.77 24.77 19.99
CA LYS A 107 7.02 25.02 21.23
C LYS A 107 6.96 26.49 21.60
N SER A 108 8.03 27.24 21.30
CA SER A 108 8.08 28.69 21.49
C SER A 108 8.76 29.36 20.33
N TYR A 109 8.41 30.62 20.07
CA TYR A 109 8.93 31.40 18.94
C TYR A 109 9.41 32.76 19.39
N ASN A 110 10.60 33.17 18.90
CA ASN A 110 11.16 34.48 19.11
C ASN A 110 11.34 35.23 17.78
N TYR A 111 11.30 36.54 17.80
CA TYR A 111 11.61 37.32 16.61
C TYR A 111 13.04 37.05 16.11
N LEU A 112 13.15 36.77 14.82
CA LEU A 112 14.42 36.77 14.14
C LEU A 112 14.94 38.21 14.01
N ARG A 113 16.17 38.46 14.41
CA ARG A 113 16.74 39.81 14.47
C ARG A 113 18.05 39.88 13.66
N ASP A 114 18.26 41.05 13.05
CA ASP A 114 19.54 41.36 12.39
C ASP A 114 20.68 41.60 13.41
N ASP A 115 21.90 41.80 12.91
CA ASP A 115 23.08 42.06 13.76
C ASP A 115 22.98 43.35 14.58
N LYS A 116 22.02 44.21 14.29
CA LYS A 116 21.72 45.44 15.01
C LYS A 116 20.59 45.30 16.01
N GLY A 117 19.98 44.10 16.10
CA GLY A 117 18.90 43.79 16.99
C GLY A 117 17.48 44.16 16.47
N ASN A 118 17.34 44.60 15.22
CA ASN A 118 16.05 44.90 14.62
C ASN A 118 15.34 43.63 14.15
N THR A 119 14.02 43.60 14.22
CA THR A 119 13.22 42.51 13.66
C THR A 119 13.32 42.49 12.14
N ILE A 120 13.45 41.29 11.55
CA ILE A 120 13.57 41.14 10.11
C ILE A 120 12.14 40.97 9.53
N ASN A 121 11.73 41.88 8.65
CA ASN A 121 10.45 41.84 7.97
C ASN A 121 10.53 40.96 6.72
N ALA A 122 9.57 40.05 6.56
CA ALA A 122 9.52 39.11 5.44
C ALA A 122 9.06 39.75 4.11
N ILE A 123 8.48 40.94 4.16
CA ILE A 123 7.93 41.63 2.97
C ILE A 123 8.89 42.68 2.43
N ASP A 124 9.62 43.38 3.30
CA ASP A 124 10.41 44.56 2.93
C ASP A 124 11.86 44.26 2.51
N SER A 125 12.32 43.04 2.68
CA SER A 125 13.72 42.74 2.34
C SER A 125 13.82 41.70 1.23
N ILE A 126 14.22 42.14 0.03
CA ILE A 126 15.14 41.37 -0.81
C ILE A 126 16.50 41.28 -0.09
N SER A 127 16.51 41.14 1.23
CA SER A 127 17.69 40.76 1.96
C SER A 127 17.95 39.30 1.61
N SER A 128 19.02 39.10 0.91
CA SER A 128 19.46 37.82 0.43
C SER A 128 19.18 36.73 1.48
N ALA A 129 18.77 35.56 1.04
CA ALA A 129 18.66 34.36 1.89
C ALA A 129 19.92 34.22 2.78
N GLU A 130 21.06 34.71 2.31
CA GLU A 130 22.33 34.82 3.01
C GLU A 130 22.29 35.67 4.30
N THR A 131 21.57 36.80 4.34
CA THR A 131 21.44 37.64 5.54
C THR A 131 20.55 36.97 6.60
N ILE A 132 19.49 36.31 6.18
CA ILE A 132 18.60 35.55 7.07
C ILE A 132 19.35 34.35 7.63
N LEU A 133 20.08 33.59 6.81
CA LEU A 133 20.83 32.43 7.22
C LEU A 133 21.98 32.83 8.20
N LYS A 134 22.70 33.91 7.95
CA LYS A 134 23.72 34.41 8.87
C LYS A 134 23.20 34.92 10.21
N SER A 135 21.95 35.35 10.29
CA SER A 135 21.33 35.81 11.55
C SER A 135 20.71 34.65 12.36
N VAL A 136 20.38 33.54 11.72
CA VAL A 136 19.76 32.35 12.35
C VAL A 136 20.83 31.41 12.92
N PHE A 137 21.91 31.18 12.15
CA PHE A 137 22.94 30.21 12.53
C PHE A 137 24.09 30.90 13.26
N LYS A 138 24.10 30.82 14.60
CA LYS A 138 25.26 31.25 15.41
C LYS A 138 26.33 30.18 15.34
N PRO A 139 27.62 30.56 15.29
CA PRO A 139 28.72 29.62 15.18
C PRO A 139 28.80 28.73 16.43
N HIS A 140 28.49 27.45 16.26
CA HIS A 140 28.93 26.42 17.19
C HIS A 140 30.38 26.07 16.87
N ASN A 141 31.15 25.64 17.86
CA ASN A 141 32.61 25.32 17.73
C ASN A 141 32.89 24.09 16.83
N GLN A 142 31.97 23.68 16.01
CA GLN A 142 32.08 22.56 15.07
C GLN A 142 31.75 23.07 13.67
N SER A 143 32.50 22.59 12.69
CA SER A 143 32.36 22.97 11.28
C SER A 143 31.16 22.28 10.63
N MET A 144 29.98 22.85 10.81
CA MET A 144 28.72 22.35 10.23
C MET A 144 28.41 23.04 8.90
N VAL A 145 27.64 22.37 8.02
CA VAL A 145 27.16 22.99 6.79
C VAL A 145 25.99 23.91 7.10
N ASP A 146 26.16 25.20 6.83
CA ASP A 146 25.15 26.23 7.05
C ASP A 146 24.18 26.34 5.86
N ALA A 147 24.68 26.24 4.63
CA ALA A 147 23.88 26.33 3.43
C ALA A 147 24.50 25.59 2.24
N ILE A 148 23.67 25.08 1.39
CA ILE A 148 24.01 24.55 0.08
C ILE A 148 23.18 25.34 -0.95
N VAL A 149 23.87 26.09 -1.82
CA VAL A 149 23.24 26.98 -2.80
C VAL A 149 23.66 26.55 -4.21
N GLU A 150 22.68 26.16 -5.03
CA GLU A 150 22.88 25.93 -6.45
C GLU A 150 22.70 27.26 -7.22
N ASP A 151 23.76 27.71 -7.88
CA ASP A 151 23.65 28.83 -8.80
C ASP A 151 23.53 28.31 -10.25
N ASN A 152 22.34 28.37 -10.76
CA ASN A 152 22.04 27.90 -12.12
C ASN A 152 22.55 28.84 -13.23
N TYR A 153 23.00 30.04 -12.90
CA TYR A 153 23.61 30.98 -13.87
C TYR A 153 25.11 30.79 -14.00
N SER A 154 25.81 30.55 -12.87
CA SER A 154 27.25 30.33 -12.90
C SER A 154 27.63 28.84 -12.95
N HIS A 155 26.64 27.94 -12.99
CA HIS A 155 26.80 26.47 -12.95
C HIS A 155 27.71 26.00 -11.84
N ASN A 156 27.50 26.54 -10.64
CA ASN A 156 28.26 26.22 -9.45
C ASN A 156 27.38 25.80 -8.30
N LEU A 157 27.94 24.94 -7.43
CA LEU A 157 27.38 24.59 -6.14
C LEU A 157 28.22 25.26 -5.06
N SER A 158 27.65 26.18 -4.31
CA SER A 158 28.30 26.82 -3.18
C SER A 158 27.86 26.19 -1.86
N ILE A 159 28.80 25.76 -1.06
CA ILE A 159 28.61 25.15 0.25
C ILE A 159 29.26 26.03 1.30
N SER A 160 28.46 26.56 2.20
CA SER A 160 28.96 27.41 3.32
C SER A 160 28.92 26.62 4.62
N PHE A 161 29.93 26.87 5.44
CA PHE A 161 30.13 26.25 6.74
C PHE A 161 30.01 27.29 7.87
N SER A 162 29.62 26.83 9.07
CA SER A 162 29.43 27.65 10.27
C SER A 162 30.70 28.39 10.72
N ASN A 163 31.87 27.93 10.30
CA ASN A 163 33.13 28.62 10.52
C ASN A 163 33.41 29.78 9.54
N GLY A 164 32.46 30.05 8.63
CA GLY A 164 32.55 31.11 7.62
C GLY A 164 33.25 30.72 6.33
N ASN A 165 33.76 29.50 6.20
CA ASN A 165 34.32 29.00 4.95
C ASN A 165 33.24 28.72 3.92
N ILE A 166 33.51 29.11 2.67
CA ILE A 166 32.64 28.84 1.51
C ILE A 166 33.48 28.12 0.46
N TYR A 167 32.97 26.96 0.04
CA TYR A 167 33.59 26.19 -1.04
C TYR A 167 32.66 26.17 -2.23
N THR A 168 33.20 26.38 -3.43
CA THR A 168 32.45 26.40 -4.67
C THR A 168 32.93 25.26 -5.55
N LEU A 169 32.03 24.32 -5.87
CA LEU A 169 32.28 23.20 -6.76
C LEU A 169 31.57 23.44 -8.12
N PRO A 170 32.25 23.16 -9.24
CA PRO A 170 31.58 23.23 -10.54
C PRO A 170 30.47 22.19 -10.64
N LYS A 171 29.35 22.59 -11.22
CA LYS A 171 28.19 21.71 -11.47
C LYS A 171 28.14 21.34 -12.94
N SER A 172 27.89 20.07 -13.24
CA SER A 172 27.77 19.61 -14.61
C SER A 172 26.45 20.06 -15.24
N GLU A 173 26.52 20.57 -16.46
CA GLU A 173 25.36 20.82 -17.33
C GLU A 173 24.88 19.59 -18.07
N ASN A 174 25.58 18.46 -17.97
CA ASN A 174 25.34 17.26 -18.77
C ASN A 174 24.20 16.43 -18.18
N VAL A 175 23.02 16.97 -18.14
CA VAL A 175 21.85 16.31 -17.57
C VAL A 175 20.86 15.87 -18.65
N LEU A 176 20.31 14.69 -18.47
CA LEU A 176 19.20 14.15 -19.27
C LEU A 176 17.91 14.35 -18.43
N LEU A 177 17.02 15.20 -18.94
CA LEU A 177 15.79 15.58 -18.26
C LEU A 177 14.55 15.07 -18.99
N ASN A 178 13.43 14.96 -18.28
CA ASN A 178 12.10 14.68 -18.86
C ASN A 178 12.07 13.46 -19.78
N PHE A 179 12.81 12.41 -19.45
CA PHE A 179 12.85 11.19 -20.26
C PHE A 179 11.47 10.51 -20.25
N SER A 180 10.92 10.26 -21.43
CA SER A 180 9.57 9.71 -21.57
C SER A 180 9.36 9.02 -22.92
N PHE A 181 8.28 8.21 -23.02
CA PHE A 181 7.80 7.67 -24.28
C PHE A 181 6.37 8.14 -24.50
N SER A 182 6.15 8.94 -25.55
CA SER A 182 4.83 9.45 -25.89
C SER A 182 4.09 8.46 -26.80
N ARG A 183 2.80 8.24 -26.50
CA ARG A 183 1.88 7.47 -27.36
C ARG A 183 1.80 8.02 -28.78
N LYS A 184 1.97 9.32 -28.96
CA LYS A 184 1.95 9.96 -30.27
C LYS A 184 3.08 9.47 -31.19
N LEU A 185 4.23 9.16 -30.59
CA LEU A 185 5.44 8.70 -31.31
C LEU A 185 5.55 7.17 -31.34
N ASN A 186 4.92 6.48 -30.36
CA ASN A 186 5.01 5.05 -30.17
C ASN A 186 3.59 4.44 -30.19
N LYS A 187 3.17 3.93 -31.34
CA LYS A 187 1.79 3.49 -31.59
C LYS A 187 1.36 2.30 -30.74
N ASP A 188 2.31 1.49 -30.28
CA ASP A 188 2.07 0.26 -29.55
C ASP A 188 1.94 0.49 -28.05
N ILE A 189 2.30 1.68 -27.54
CA ILE A 189 2.04 2.04 -26.15
C ILE A 189 0.62 2.63 -26.00
N LYS A 190 -0.03 2.31 -24.89
CA LYS A 190 -1.45 2.67 -24.65
C LYS A 190 -1.62 4.07 -24.08
N GLU A 191 -0.63 4.55 -23.35
CA GLU A 191 -0.58 5.86 -22.71
C GLU A 191 0.86 6.38 -22.66
N ASP A 192 1.04 7.68 -22.40
CA ASP A 192 2.36 8.27 -22.31
C ASP A 192 3.09 7.75 -21.07
N LEU A 193 4.28 7.16 -21.26
CA LEU A 193 5.12 6.66 -20.18
C LEU A 193 6.04 7.78 -19.71
N THR A 194 5.62 8.47 -18.68
CA THR A 194 6.34 9.62 -18.10
C THR A 194 6.90 9.35 -16.71
N TYR A 195 6.49 8.23 -16.10
CA TYR A 195 6.96 7.87 -14.78
C TYR A 195 8.33 7.24 -14.83
N CYS A 196 9.33 8.03 -14.44
CA CYS A 196 10.73 7.65 -14.42
C CYS A 196 11.27 7.71 -12.99
N VAL A 197 12.12 6.77 -12.62
CA VAL A 197 12.79 6.72 -11.32
C VAL A 197 14.28 6.53 -11.49
N GLY A 198 15.06 7.10 -10.59
CA GLY A 198 16.52 7.03 -10.58
C GLY A 198 17.20 8.18 -11.32
N MET A 199 18.51 8.27 -11.18
CA MET A 199 19.32 9.37 -11.73
C MET A 199 20.13 8.94 -12.93
N ASN A 200 21.16 8.10 -12.73
CA ASN A 200 22.00 7.57 -13.82
C ASN A 200 21.45 6.27 -14.39
N GLU A 201 20.68 5.55 -13.61
CA GLU A 201 19.85 4.44 -14.06
C GLU A 201 18.41 4.91 -14.05
N ILE A 202 17.92 5.35 -15.21
CA ILE A 202 16.53 5.79 -15.36
C ILE A 202 15.67 4.56 -15.68
N SER A 203 14.80 4.19 -14.75
CA SER A 203 13.79 3.17 -14.99
C SER A 203 12.47 3.84 -15.37
N VAL A 204 12.01 3.60 -16.59
CA VAL A 204 10.66 3.98 -17.03
C VAL A 204 9.71 2.86 -16.64
N ILE A 205 8.70 3.18 -15.84
CA ILE A 205 7.78 2.19 -15.30
C ILE A 205 6.49 2.15 -16.11
N THR A 206 6.02 0.93 -16.42
CA THR A 206 4.75 0.70 -17.12
C THR A 206 3.90 -0.33 -16.36
N PRO A 207 2.57 -0.13 -16.26
CA PRO A 207 1.69 -1.10 -15.63
C PRO A 207 1.26 -2.24 -16.56
N TYR A 208 1.77 -2.30 -17.79
CA TYR A 208 1.42 -3.31 -18.79
C TYR A 208 2.63 -3.70 -19.65
N ILE A 209 2.53 -4.82 -20.36
CA ILE A 209 3.56 -5.31 -21.26
C ILE A 209 3.52 -4.52 -22.57
N ILE A 210 4.69 -4.09 -23.05
CA ILE A 210 4.88 -3.37 -24.31
C ILE A 210 5.96 -4.05 -25.16
N ASP A 211 5.86 -3.90 -26.47
CA ASP A 211 6.99 -4.17 -27.35
C ASP A 211 8.04 -3.06 -27.18
N LYS A 212 9.22 -3.46 -26.72
CA LYS A 212 10.33 -2.56 -26.40
C LYS A 212 11.33 -2.41 -27.55
N SER A 213 11.15 -3.14 -28.66
CA SER A 213 12.16 -3.29 -29.73
C SER A 213 12.33 -2.05 -30.61
N HIS A 214 11.31 -1.17 -30.72
CA HIS A 214 11.32 -0.03 -31.65
C HIS A 214 10.64 1.20 -31.03
N LEU A 215 11.24 1.79 -29.98
CA LEU A 215 10.67 2.92 -29.32
C LEU A 215 11.41 4.22 -29.58
N VAL A 216 10.66 5.31 -29.66
CA VAL A 216 11.15 6.68 -29.78
C VAL A 216 11.02 7.38 -28.43
N ALA A 217 12.15 7.71 -27.82
CA ALA A 217 12.19 8.45 -26.57
C ALA A 217 12.10 9.97 -26.80
N SER A 218 11.41 10.65 -25.88
CA SER A 218 11.46 12.11 -25.75
C SER A 218 12.27 12.47 -24.50
N PHE A 219 13.17 13.40 -24.62
CA PHE A 219 14.02 13.87 -23.54
C PHE A 219 14.43 15.33 -23.77
N THR A 220 14.90 15.99 -22.74
CA THR A 220 15.48 17.33 -22.83
C THR A 220 16.88 17.33 -22.23
N THR A 221 17.73 18.17 -22.78
CA THR A 221 19.06 18.49 -22.25
C THR A 221 19.23 20.00 -22.24
N PRO A 222 20.12 20.57 -21.42
CA PRO A 222 20.56 21.95 -21.58
C PRO A 222 21.07 22.22 -23.00
N ASP A 223 21.02 23.49 -23.41
CA ASP A 223 21.47 23.91 -24.73
C ASP A 223 22.91 23.45 -25.01
N ASN A 224 23.16 23.08 -26.27
CA ASN A 224 24.46 22.63 -26.79
C ASN A 224 24.97 21.26 -26.31
N ASN A 225 24.20 20.53 -25.50
CA ASN A 225 24.56 19.15 -25.17
C ASN A 225 24.15 18.20 -26.28
N LYS A 226 25.02 17.26 -26.61
CA LYS A 226 24.73 16.17 -27.53
C LYS A 226 24.47 14.86 -26.77
N VAL A 227 23.53 14.10 -27.28
CA VAL A 227 23.16 12.80 -26.72
C VAL A 227 23.50 11.69 -27.71
N TYR A 228 24.10 10.61 -27.22
CA TYR A 228 24.50 9.48 -28.04
C TYR A 228 24.03 8.14 -27.46
N VAL A 229 23.70 7.20 -28.34
CA VAL A 229 23.59 5.78 -28.02
C VAL A 229 24.66 5.05 -28.86
N GLY A 230 25.64 4.45 -28.22
CA GLY A 230 26.85 4.02 -28.91
C GLY A 230 27.57 5.22 -29.54
N GLU A 231 27.73 5.18 -30.86
CA GLU A 231 28.32 6.27 -31.65
C GLU A 231 27.26 7.10 -32.41
N GLU A 232 25.95 6.75 -32.28
CA GLU A 232 24.88 7.44 -32.99
C GLU A 232 24.32 8.59 -32.19
N GLU A 233 24.32 9.80 -32.75
CA GLU A 233 23.72 10.99 -32.16
C GLU A 233 22.19 10.84 -32.09
N GLN A 234 21.61 11.12 -30.95
CA GLN A 234 20.18 10.95 -30.68
C GLN A 234 19.43 12.28 -30.78
N THR A 235 18.34 12.26 -31.50
CA THR A 235 17.39 13.38 -31.58
C THR A 235 16.13 13.04 -30.81
N SER A 236 15.81 13.82 -29.79
CA SER A 236 14.60 13.68 -28.96
C SER A 236 13.34 13.66 -29.83
N GLY A 237 12.49 12.67 -29.66
CA GLY A 237 11.25 12.49 -30.38
C GLY A 237 11.42 11.97 -31.83
N VAL A 238 12.63 11.54 -32.22
CA VAL A 238 12.93 11.09 -33.60
C VAL A 238 13.69 9.75 -33.64
N SER A 239 14.76 9.63 -32.84
CA SER A 239 15.65 8.44 -32.91
C SER A 239 14.94 7.22 -32.34
N ILE A 240 15.00 6.09 -33.08
CA ILE A 240 14.42 4.80 -32.71
C ILE A 240 15.49 3.95 -32.04
N ASN A 241 15.17 3.33 -30.90
CA ASN A 241 16.06 2.42 -30.20
C ASN A 241 15.34 1.15 -29.74
N ASP A 242 16.12 0.09 -29.49
CA ASP A 242 15.66 -1.15 -28.87
C ASP A 242 15.91 -1.10 -27.34
N PHE A 243 14.84 -1.05 -26.57
CA PHE A 243 14.85 -1.03 -25.11
C PHE A 243 14.52 -2.41 -24.50
N ALA A 244 14.56 -3.50 -25.28
CA ALA A 244 14.39 -4.86 -24.76
C ALA A 244 15.47 -5.21 -23.71
N SER A 245 16.66 -4.57 -23.83
CA SER A 245 17.73 -4.59 -22.85
C SER A 245 18.05 -3.17 -22.38
N PRO A 246 18.71 -3.00 -21.24
CA PRO A 246 19.15 -1.68 -20.79
C PRO A 246 20.05 -1.00 -21.83
N ILE A 247 19.78 0.27 -22.10
CA ILE A 247 20.49 1.04 -23.11
C ILE A 247 21.18 2.27 -22.49
N ASN A 248 22.40 2.58 -22.91
CA ASN A 248 23.17 3.70 -22.38
C ASN A 248 23.01 4.94 -23.27
N TYR A 249 22.51 6.01 -22.67
CA TYR A 249 22.51 7.36 -23.23
C TYR A 249 23.69 8.13 -22.68
N LYS A 250 24.59 8.54 -23.57
CA LYS A 250 25.77 9.36 -23.25
C LYS A 250 25.45 10.82 -23.56
N VAL A 251 25.41 11.67 -22.56
CA VAL A 251 25.24 13.13 -22.72
C VAL A 251 26.60 13.79 -22.66
N MET A 252 26.95 14.57 -23.69
CA MET A 252 28.23 15.24 -23.82
C MET A 252 28.01 16.75 -23.92
N SER A 253 28.67 17.54 -23.05
CA SER A 253 28.69 19.01 -23.10
C SER A 253 29.66 19.52 -24.19
N GLU A 254 29.57 20.82 -24.49
CA GLU A 254 30.52 21.51 -25.36
C GLU A 254 31.98 21.39 -24.87
N ASP A 255 32.18 21.38 -23.55
CA ASP A 255 33.47 21.24 -22.92
C ASP A 255 34.03 19.81 -22.94
N GLY A 256 33.29 18.87 -23.53
CA GLY A 256 33.72 17.48 -23.66
C GLY A 256 33.47 16.60 -22.41
N PHE A 257 32.82 17.11 -21.39
CA PHE A 257 32.40 16.27 -20.26
C PHE A 257 31.31 15.29 -20.68
N ILE A 258 31.40 14.07 -20.16
CA ILE A 258 30.48 12.98 -20.51
C ILE A 258 29.75 12.51 -19.25
N ASN A 259 28.43 12.43 -19.35
CA ASN A 259 27.58 11.79 -18.37
C ASN A 259 26.82 10.62 -19.01
N ASN A 260 26.76 9.47 -18.34
CA ASN A 260 26.09 8.27 -18.85
C ASN A 260 24.84 7.97 -18.05
N TYR A 261 23.76 7.66 -18.77
CA TYR A 261 22.46 7.26 -18.22
C TYR A 261 22.10 5.88 -18.75
N THR A 262 21.89 4.93 -17.86
CA THR A 262 21.34 3.62 -18.25
C THR A 262 19.82 3.69 -18.20
N ILE A 263 19.18 3.54 -19.36
CA ILE A 263 17.72 3.55 -19.48
C ILE A 263 17.19 2.12 -19.45
N LYS A 264 16.20 1.86 -18.64
CA LYS A 264 15.50 0.57 -18.55
C LYS A 264 14.00 0.80 -18.61
N ILE A 265 13.27 -0.10 -19.25
CA ILE A 265 11.81 -0.14 -19.17
C ILE A 265 11.43 -1.34 -18.33
N LYS A 266 10.73 -1.10 -17.22
CA LYS A 266 10.30 -2.11 -16.25
C LYS A 266 8.78 -2.05 -16.10
N ASN A 267 8.18 -3.19 -15.75
CA ASN A 267 6.81 -3.19 -15.23
C ASN A 267 6.81 -2.77 -13.73
N THR A 268 5.64 -2.70 -13.12
CA THR A 268 5.48 -2.31 -11.69
C THR A 268 6.08 -3.31 -10.70
N GLY A 269 6.54 -4.46 -11.17
CA GLY A 269 7.01 -5.57 -10.32
C GLY A 269 5.91 -6.53 -9.90
N LEU A 270 4.65 -6.27 -10.29
CA LEU A 270 3.51 -7.13 -10.03
C LEU A 270 3.18 -8.01 -11.24
N PRO A 271 2.53 -9.17 -11.03
CA PRO A 271 1.91 -9.94 -12.09
C PRO A 271 0.84 -9.12 -12.84
N ILE A 272 0.64 -9.42 -14.11
CA ILE A 272 -0.29 -8.68 -14.98
C ILE A 272 -1.39 -9.63 -15.45
N VAL A 273 -2.65 -9.25 -15.24
CA VAL A 273 -3.85 -10.00 -15.65
C VAL A 273 -4.51 -9.29 -16.82
N CYS A 274 -4.40 -9.87 -18.00
CA CYS A 274 -5.03 -9.39 -19.21
C CYS A 274 -6.35 -10.14 -19.44
N ILE A 275 -7.46 -9.42 -19.50
CA ILE A 275 -8.81 -9.96 -19.71
C ILE A 275 -9.39 -9.30 -20.97
N ASN A 276 -9.92 -10.11 -21.90
CA ASN A 276 -10.64 -9.60 -23.06
C ASN A 276 -12.03 -10.24 -23.11
N THR A 277 -13.04 -9.39 -23.11
CA THR A 277 -14.44 -9.78 -23.30
C THR A 277 -14.78 -9.87 -24.79
N PRO A 278 -15.77 -10.68 -25.21
CA PRO A 278 -16.23 -10.70 -26.57
C PRO A 278 -16.59 -9.29 -27.07
N ASP A 279 -16.07 -8.92 -28.23
CA ASP A 279 -16.31 -7.61 -28.86
C ASP A 279 -16.05 -6.40 -27.95
N SER A 280 -15.17 -6.57 -26.95
CA SER A 280 -14.90 -5.58 -25.90
C SER A 280 -16.15 -5.17 -25.11
N ALA A 281 -17.11 -6.07 -24.94
CA ALA A 281 -18.38 -5.82 -24.24
C ALA A 281 -18.13 -5.44 -22.78
N VAL A 282 -18.93 -4.49 -22.28
CA VAL A 282 -18.86 -4.01 -20.89
C VAL A 282 -19.44 -5.05 -19.94
N ILE A 283 -18.74 -5.34 -18.85
CA ILE A 283 -19.24 -6.18 -17.76
C ILE A 283 -20.17 -5.33 -16.90
N ASN A 284 -21.49 -5.53 -17.04
CA ASN A 284 -22.53 -4.68 -16.42
C ASN A 284 -23.46 -5.42 -15.45
N SER A 285 -23.28 -6.74 -15.24
CA SER A 285 -24.09 -7.55 -14.34
C SER A 285 -23.24 -8.17 -13.21
N LYS A 286 -23.76 -8.18 -11.99
CA LYS A 286 -23.21 -8.94 -10.86
C LYS A 286 -23.90 -10.30 -10.64
N THR A 287 -24.96 -10.58 -11.38
CA THR A 287 -25.72 -11.84 -11.28
C THR A 287 -25.46 -12.75 -12.48
N GLU A 288 -25.40 -12.20 -13.68
CA GLU A 288 -25.23 -12.95 -14.92
C GLU A 288 -23.76 -13.10 -15.30
N TRP A 289 -23.37 -14.32 -15.68
CA TRP A 289 -22.04 -14.64 -16.14
C TRP A 289 -21.88 -14.33 -17.63
N MET A 290 -20.94 -13.47 -17.97
CA MET A 290 -20.48 -13.27 -19.34
C MET A 290 -19.51 -14.41 -19.69
N SER A 291 -19.81 -15.15 -20.75
CA SER A 291 -19.02 -16.27 -21.27
C SER A 291 -18.14 -15.86 -22.46
N GLY A 292 -17.22 -16.75 -22.87
CA GLY A 292 -16.34 -16.51 -24.03
C GLY A 292 -15.29 -15.44 -23.78
N VAL A 293 -14.90 -15.25 -22.51
CA VAL A 293 -13.88 -14.30 -22.11
C VAL A 293 -12.51 -14.96 -22.13
N SER A 294 -11.50 -14.30 -22.68
CA SER A 294 -10.12 -14.74 -22.59
C SER A 294 -9.39 -14.09 -21.46
N ILE A 295 -8.45 -14.82 -20.87
CA ILE A 295 -7.54 -14.33 -19.84
C ILE A 295 -6.12 -14.81 -20.10
N THR A 296 -5.14 -13.94 -19.94
CA THR A 296 -3.74 -14.30 -19.85
C THR A 296 -3.14 -13.62 -18.61
N ILE A 297 -2.51 -14.41 -17.78
CA ILE A 297 -1.83 -13.94 -16.56
C ILE A 297 -0.32 -14.09 -16.78
N TYR A 298 0.39 -13.02 -16.57
CA TYR A 298 1.83 -12.97 -16.62
C TYR A 298 2.41 -12.80 -15.23
N ASN A 299 3.51 -13.48 -14.96
CA ASN A 299 4.36 -13.22 -13.79
C ASN A 299 5.01 -11.83 -13.91
N ALA A 300 5.63 -11.36 -12.83
CA ALA A 300 6.35 -10.08 -12.82
C ALA A 300 7.54 -10.03 -13.82
N ASP A 301 8.09 -11.17 -14.19
CA ASP A 301 9.13 -11.29 -15.21
C ASP A 301 8.59 -11.37 -16.65
N GLU A 302 7.31 -11.11 -16.83
CA GLU A 302 6.58 -11.15 -18.11
C GLU A 302 6.41 -12.57 -18.72
N SER A 303 6.81 -13.64 -18.02
CA SER A 303 6.48 -15.02 -18.40
C SER A 303 5.00 -15.33 -18.17
N ILE A 304 4.42 -16.20 -19.00
CA ILE A 304 3.02 -16.61 -18.86
C ILE A 304 2.88 -17.59 -17.69
N ASP A 305 2.06 -17.25 -16.69
CA ASP A 305 1.64 -18.13 -15.61
C ASP A 305 0.41 -18.97 -16.01
N TYR A 306 -0.60 -18.31 -16.59
CA TYR A 306 -1.84 -18.96 -16.98
C TYR A 306 -2.46 -18.28 -18.20
N SER A 307 -3.04 -19.07 -19.10
CA SER A 307 -3.81 -18.58 -20.26
C SER A 307 -5.02 -19.46 -20.54
N ASN A 308 -6.15 -18.84 -20.85
CA ASN A 308 -7.40 -19.54 -21.19
C ASN A 308 -8.31 -18.63 -22.03
N ASP A 309 -8.94 -19.19 -23.08
CA ASP A 309 -9.80 -18.46 -24.00
C ASP A 309 -11.30 -18.63 -23.72
N ASN A 310 -11.68 -19.32 -22.63
CA ASN A 310 -13.06 -19.64 -22.33
C ASN A 310 -13.35 -19.61 -20.83
N LEU A 311 -13.18 -18.46 -20.22
CA LEU A 311 -13.64 -18.25 -18.84
C LEU A 311 -14.97 -17.49 -18.81
N GLN A 312 -15.60 -17.45 -17.64
CA GLN A 312 -16.74 -16.60 -17.37
C GLN A 312 -16.35 -15.51 -16.36
N ILE A 313 -16.85 -14.30 -16.58
CA ILE A 313 -16.65 -13.14 -15.68
C ILE A 313 -18.00 -12.47 -15.36
N ARG A 314 -18.12 -11.92 -14.18
CA ARG A 314 -19.21 -11.02 -13.79
C ARG A 314 -18.74 -10.00 -12.75
N GLY A 315 -19.51 -8.97 -12.54
CA GLY A 315 -19.37 -8.11 -11.38
C GLY A 315 -19.59 -8.87 -10.06
N ARG A 316 -19.15 -8.29 -8.94
CA ARG A 316 -19.42 -8.84 -7.60
C ARG A 316 -19.53 -7.72 -6.55
N GLY A 317 -19.95 -8.13 -5.35
CA GLY A 317 -20.12 -7.24 -4.21
C GLY A 317 -21.49 -6.58 -4.18
N ASN A 318 -21.84 -6.00 -3.06
CA ASN A 318 -23.04 -5.20 -2.86
C ASN A 318 -22.68 -3.71 -3.05
N THR A 319 -22.30 -3.01 -2.01
CA THR A 319 -21.91 -1.61 -2.09
C THR A 319 -20.69 -1.39 -3.01
N THR A 320 -19.72 -2.30 -3.01
CA THR A 320 -18.49 -2.18 -3.83
C THR A 320 -18.77 -2.24 -5.34
N TRP A 321 -19.89 -2.84 -5.77
CA TRP A 321 -20.29 -2.81 -7.17
C TRP A 321 -20.75 -1.42 -7.65
N ASP A 322 -21.21 -0.57 -6.73
CA ASP A 322 -21.68 0.77 -7.06
C ASP A 322 -20.52 1.78 -7.21
N TYR A 323 -19.33 1.43 -6.70
CA TYR A 323 -18.16 2.30 -6.80
C TYR A 323 -17.60 2.38 -8.24
N PRO A 324 -16.84 3.45 -8.57
CA PRO A 324 -16.25 3.63 -9.91
C PRO A 324 -15.37 2.45 -10.34
N LYS A 325 -14.47 1.98 -9.47
CA LYS A 325 -13.60 0.83 -9.70
C LYS A 325 -14.33 -0.46 -9.32
N LYS A 326 -14.67 -1.26 -10.32
CA LYS A 326 -15.53 -2.44 -10.15
C LYS A 326 -14.75 -3.68 -9.73
N PRO A 327 -15.19 -4.44 -8.72
CA PRO A 327 -14.67 -5.77 -8.42
C PRO A 327 -15.32 -6.84 -9.32
N TYR A 328 -14.57 -7.93 -9.59
CA TYR A 328 -15.02 -8.98 -10.49
C TYR A 328 -14.92 -10.38 -9.87
N ALA A 329 -15.77 -11.28 -10.31
CA ALA A 329 -15.70 -12.72 -10.06
C ALA A 329 -15.33 -13.44 -11.37
N LEU A 330 -14.40 -14.39 -11.26
CA LEU A 330 -13.93 -15.20 -12.37
C LEU A 330 -14.32 -16.66 -12.15
N LYS A 331 -14.73 -17.33 -13.23
CA LYS A 331 -15.06 -18.77 -13.22
C LYS A 331 -14.38 -19.42 -14.41
N LEU A 332 -13.31 -20.17 -14.13
CA LEU A 332 -12.56 -20.92 -15.12
C LEU A 332 -13.38 -22.13 -15.61
N ASP A 333 -13.14 -22.58 -16.80
CA ASP A 333 -13.73 -23.81 -17.36
C ASP A 333 -13.22 -25.06 -16.63
N LYS A 334 -11.93 -25.07 -16.24
CA LYS A 334 -11.26 -26.12 -15.46
C LYS A 334 -10.53 -25.56 -14.25
N LYS A 335 -10.33 -26.42 -13.22
CA LYS A 335 -9.50 -26.05 -12.07
C LYS A 335 -8.07 -25.82 -12.52
N ALA A 336 -7.54 -24.64 -12.27
CA ALA A 336 -6.15 -24.26 -12.54
C ALA A 336 -5.48 -23.63 -11.31
N GLU A 337 -4.19 -23.82 -11.21
CA GLU A 337 -3.30 -23.07 -10.34
C GLU A 337 -3.09 -21.68 -10.96
N ILE A 338 -3.09 -20.64 -10.16
CA ILE A 338 -2.84 -19.26 -10.60
C ILE A 338 -1.86 -18.61 -9.62
N LEU A 339 -0.73 -18.11 -10.13
CA LEU A 339 0.32 -17.42 -9.38
C LEU A 339 0.75 -18.20 -8.13
N GLY A 340 0.90 -19.53 -8.26
CA GLY A 340 1.28 -20.42 -7.18
C GLY A 340 0.18 -20.72 -6.16
N MET A 341 -1.03 -20.20 -6.34
CA MET A 341 -2.18 -20.54 -5.48
C MET A 341 -2.85 -21.84 -5.96
N PRO A 342 -3.32 -22.70 -5.04
CA PRO A 342 -3.85 -24.02 -5.35
C PRO A 342 -4.98 -24.03 -6.36
N LYS A 343 -5.06 -25.10 -7.15
CA LYS A 343 -6.01 -25.28 -8.26
C LYS A 343 -7.48 -25.10 -7.83
N HIS A 344 -8.15 -24.15 -8.45
CA HIS A 344 -9.59 -23.98 -8.33
C HIS A 344 -10.20 -23.32 -9.59
N LYS A 345 -11.55 -23.33 -9.70
CA LYS A 345 -12.26 -22.64 -10.78
C LYS A 345 -12.65 -21.21 -10.43
N ARG A 346 -12.85 -20.90 -9.16
CA ARG A 346 -13.43 -19.64 -8.69
C ARG A 346 -12.36 -18.71 -8.13
N TRP A 347 -12.28 -17.52 -8.69
CA TRP A 347 -11.36 -16.47 -8.29
C TRP A 347 -12.08 -15.13 -8.21
N VAL A 348 -11.55 -14.18 -7.49
CA VAL A 348 -12.08 -12.83 -7.41
C VAL A 348 -10.97 -11.80 -7.61
N LEU A 349 -11.33 -10.68 -8.21
CA LEU A 349 -10.52 -9.48 -8.30
C LEU A 349 -11.15 -8.45 -7.36
N LEU A 350 -10.58 -8.28 -6.18
CA LEU A 350 -10.98 -7.24 -5.23
C LEU A 350 -10.42 -5.90 -5.69
N ALA A 351 -11.27 -4.89 -5.76
CA ALA A 351 -10.92 -3.59 -6.28
C ALA A 351 -10.16 -2.72 -5.26
N ASN A 352 -10.37 -2.95 -3.96
CA ASN A 352 -9.82 -2.17 -2.86
C ASN A 352 -9.95 -0.65 -3.06
N TRP A 353 -11.08 -0.21 -3.66
CA TRP A 353 -11.27 1.18 -4.07
C TRP A 353 -11.33 2.14 -2.88
N MET A 354 -11.90 1.69 -1.75
CA MET A 354 -12.01 2.50 -0.53
C MET A 354 -10.72 2.54 0.30
N ASP A 355 -9.73 1.75 -0.07
CA ASP A 355 -8.51 1.58 0.71
C ASP A 355 -7.33 2.33 0.09
N ARG A 356 -6.92 3.45 0.69
CA ARG A 356 -5.75 4.23 0.25
C ARG A 356 -4.47 3.39 0.29
N THR A 357 -4.39 2.42 1.20
CA THR A 357 -3.23 1.54 1.34
C THR A 357 -3.25 0.34 0.40
N LEU A 358 -4.41 -0.04 -0.15
CA LEU A 358 -4.66 -1.28 -0.90
C LEU A 358 -4.45 -2.56 -0.05
N LEU A 359 -3.99 -2.46 1.19
CA LEU A 359 -3.44 -3.56 2.00
C LEU A 359 -4.36 -4.05 3.13
N ARG A 360 -5.48 -3.39 3.44
CA ARG A 360 -6.30 -3.74 4.62
C ARG A 360 -6.81 -5.17 4.59
N ASN A 361 -7.29 -5.65 3.44
CA ASN A 361 -7.70 -7.04 3.28
C ASN A 361 -6.53 -8.01 3.52
N GLU A 362 -5.37 -7.76 2.90
CA GLU A 362 -4.17 -8.60 3.08
C GLU A 362 -3.67 -8.57 4.52
N PHE A 363 -3.68 -7.40 5.17
CA PHE A 363 -3.32 -7.27 6.58
C PHE A 363 -4.19 -8.15 7.48
N ALA A 364 -5.50 -8.10 7.32
CA ALA A 364 -6.43 -8.93 8.09
C ALA A 364 -6.27 -10.42 7.78
N PHE A 365 -6.04 -10.77 6.51
CA PHE A 365 -5.73 -12.15 6.13
C PHE A 365 -4.40 -12.62 6.71
N GLU A 366 -3.41 -11.74 6.84
CA GLU A 366 -2.16 -12.09 7.50
C GLU A 366 -2.35 -12.32 9.00
N ILE A 367 -3.16 -11.53 9.69
CA ILE A 367 -3.55 -11.80 11.07
C ILE A 367 -4.20 -13.18 11.16
N SER A 368 -5.15 -13.48 10.27
CA SER A 368 -5.87 -14.76 10.23
C SER A 368 -4.94 -15.96 9.99
N ARG A 369 -3.99 -15.85 9.06
CA ARG A 369 -2.99 -16.93 8.80
C ARG A 369 -2.12 -17.26 10.01
N ASN A 370 -1.98 -16.31 10.95
CA ASN A 370 -1.24 -16.49 12.19
C ASN A 370 -2.11 -16.96 13.37
N THR A 371 -3.36 -17.37 13.10
CA THR A 371 -4.25 -18.04 14.07
C THR A 371 -4.38 -19.53 13.75
N GLY A 372 -5.28 -20.22 14.45
CA GLY A 372 -5.63 -21.60 14.18
C GLY A 372 -6.86 -21.77 13.27
N LEU A 373 -7.33 -20.74 12.59
CA LEU A 373 -8.38 -20.85 11.59
C LEU A 373 -7.92 -21.80 10.46
N ALA A 374 -8.76 -22.75 10.09
CA ALA A 374 -8.39 -23.84 9.20
C ALA A 374 -7.97 -23.36 7.80
N TRP A 375 -8.54 -22.26 7.33
CA TRP A 375 -8.20 -21.68 6.05
C TRP A 375 -8.45 -20.16 6.05
N THR A 376 -7.57 -19.46 5.37
CA THR A 376 -7.67 -18.02 5.08
C THR A 376 -7.49 -17.83 3.57
N PRO A 377 -8.27 -16.97 2.91
CA PRO A 377 -8.08 -16.67 1.49
C PRO A 377 -6.66 -16.20 1.19
N ARG A 378 -6.06 -16.78 0.15
CA ARG A 378 -4.77 -16.35 -0.40
C ARG A 378 -5.01 -15.44 -1.59
N GLY A 379 -4.13 -14.48 -1.78
CA GLY A 379 -4.21 -13.59 -2.92
C GLY A 379 -2.86 -13.03 -3.34
N LYS A 380 -2.87 -12.34 -4.47
CA LYS A 380 -1.73 -11.62 -5.02
C LYS A 380 -2.20 -10.28 -5.56
N PHE A 381 -1.43 -9.23 -5.32
CA PHE A 381 -1.64 -7.95 -5.99
C PHE A 381 -1.24 -8.08 -7.46
N VAL A 382 -2.06 -7.55 -8.34
CA VAL A 382 -1.89 -7.67 -9.80
C VAL A 382 -2.27 -6.35 -10.48
N GLU A 383 -1.64 -6.07 -11.61
CA GLU A 383 -2.15 -5.09 -12.57
C GLU A 383 -3.23 -5.73 -13.43
N VAL A 384 -4.33 -5.04 -13.68
CA VAL A 384 -5.40 -5.57 -14.52
C VAL A 384 -5.56 -4.76 -15.80
N ILE A 385 -5.49 -5.45 -16.92
CA ILE A 385 -5.74 -4.92 -18.25
C ILE A 385 -7.04 -5.52 -18.76
N LEU A 386 -8.07 -4.70 -18.90
CA LEU A 386 -9.38 -5.10 -19.41
C LEU A 386 -9.60 -4.52 -20.81
N ASN A 387 -9.76 -5.38 -21.81
CA ASN A 387 -9.94 -4.98 -23.21
C ASN A 387 -8.83 -4.02 -23.69
N GLY A 388 -7.58 -4.32 -23.31
CA GLY A 388 -6.41 -3.53 -23.67
C GLY A 388 -6.24 -2.22 -22.90
N LYS A 389 -7.11 -1.91 -21.93
CA LYS A 389 -7.00 -0.73 -21.06
C LYS A 389 -6.56 -1.13 -19.66
N HIS A 390 -5.55 -0.47 -19.11
CA HIS A 390 -5.20 -0.60 -17.71
C HIS A 390 -6.33 -0.07 -16.82
N ILE A 391 -6.78 -0.87 -15.86
CA ILE A 391 -7.85 -0.51 -14.92
C ILE A 391 -7.40 -0.50 -13.46
N GLY A 392 -6.08 -0.52 -13.22
CA GLY A 392 -5.46 -0.35 -11.92
C GLY A 392 -5.01 -1.63 -11.24
N ASN A 393 -4.56 -1.46 -10.01
CA ASN A 393 -4.19 -2.54 -9.11
C ASN A 393 -5.42 -3.28 -8.58
N TYR A 394 -5.36 -4.59 -8.53
CA TYR A 394 -6.37 -5.45 -7.91
C TYR A 394 -5.71 -6.49 -7.01
N TYR A 395 -6.46 -6.99 -6.05
CA TYR A 395 -6.06 -8.17 -5.29
C TYR A 395 -6.76 -9.39 -5.88
N LEU A 396 -6.01 -10.19 -6.67
CA LEU A 396 -6.50 -11.47 -7.22
C LEU A 396 -6.48 -12.50 -6.10
N CYS A 397 -7.66 -12.97 -5.69
CA CYS A 397 -7.85 -13.71 -4.46
C CYS A 397 -8.71 -14.96 -4.69
N GLU A 398 -8.52 -15.97 -3.85
CA GLU A 398 -9.37 -17.14 -3.77
C GLU A 398 -10.79 -16.76 -3.33
N GLN A 399 -11.81 -17.22 -4.05
CA GLN A 399 -13.20 -17.11 -3.59
C GLN A 399 -13.48 -18.15 -2.50
N ILE A 400 -14.18 -17.77 -1.43
CA ILE A 400 -14.65 -18.69 -0.40
C ILE A 400 -15.58 -19.72 -1.05
N LYS A 401 -15.22 -21.01 -0.98
CA LYS A 401 -15.97 -22.16 -1.47
C LYS A 401 -15.53 -23.43 -0.75
N ILE A 402 -16.39 -24.43 -0.70
CA ILE A 402 -16.04 -25.77 -0.24
C ILE A 402 -15.08 -26.40 -1.28
N ASP A 403 -13.89 -26.71 -0.85
CA ASP A 403 -12.86 -27.46 -1.61
C ASP A 403 -11.73 -27.85 -0.66
N LYS A 404 -11.07 -28.98 -0.92
CA LYS A 404 -9.95 -29.48 -0.11
C LYS A 404 -8.79 -28.49 0.08
N ASN A 405 -8.67 -27.50 -0.80
CA ASN A 405 -7.62 -26.47 -0.71
C ASN A 405 -8.16 -25.15 -0.13
N ARG A 406 -9.43 -25.10 0.26
CA ARG A 406 -10.13 -23.91 0.80
C ARG A 406 -10.86 -24.29 2.09
N VAL A 407 -12.18 -24.20 2.12
CA VAL A 407 -12.96 -24.71 3.24
C VAL A 407 -13.07 -26.21 3.04
N ASP A 408 -12.21 -26.96 3.72
CA ASP A 408 -12.08 -28.42 3.56
C ASP A 408 -13.09 -29.16 4.44
N ILE A 409 -14.31 -29.23 3.94
CA ILE A 409 -15.42 -29.97 4.55
C ILE A 409 -16.11 -30.84 3.50
N ALA A 410 -16.95 -31.77 3.94
CA ALA A 410 -17.72 -32.60 3.05
C ALA A 410 -18.62 -31.76 2.12
N GLU A 411 -18.70 -32.13 0.85
CA GLU A 411 -19.62 -31.53 -0.11
C GLU A 411 -21.02 -32.16 0.03
N THR A 412 -22.05 -31.35 0.24
CA THR A 412 -23.46 -31.81 0.38
C THR A 412 -24.11 -32.10 -0.97
N LYS A 413 -24.80 -33.21 -1.08
CA LYS A 413 -25.52 -33.63 -2.27
C LYS A 413 -27.04 -33.66 -2.02
N LYS A 414 -27.85 -33.64 -3.07
CA LYS A 414 -29.32 -33.78 -2.99
C LYS A 414 -29.79 -35.07 -2.26
N THR A 415 -28.95 -36.10 -2.29
CA THR A 415 -29.25 -37.40 -1.65
C THR A 415 -28.94 -37.47 -0.17
N ASP A 416 -28.24 -36.45 0.37
CA ASP A 416 -27.74 -36.43 1.74
C ASP A 416 -28.80 -35.85 2.71
N ILE A 417 -29.95 -36.54 2.80
CA ILE A 417 -31.14 -36.05 3.52
C ILE A 417 -31.36 -36.75 4.87
N ASP A 418 -30.52 -37.70 5.24
CA ASP A 418 -30.64 -38.46 6.49
C ASP A 418 -29.28 -38.93 7.02
N GLY A 419 -29.29 -39.59 8.21
CA GLY A 419 -28.11 -40.17 8.83
C GLY A 419 -26.97 -39.16 9.05
N ASP A 420 -25.72 -39.64 8.97
CA ASP A 420 -24.56 -38.80 9.16
C ASP A 420 -24.36 -37.79 8.01
N ASN A 421 -24.87 -38.07 6.84
CA ASN A 421 -24.69 -37.26 5.65
C ASN A 421 -25.38 -35.90 5.72
N ILE A 422 -26.57 -35.82 6.37
CA ILE A 422 -27.30 -34.57 6.54
C ILE A 422 -26.62 -33.63 7.58
N THR A 423 -25.71 -34.15 8.41
CA THR A 423 -25.19 -33.44 9.58
C THR A 423 -24.22 -32.32 9.23
N GLY A 424 -23.78 -32.16 7.98
CA GLY A 424 -22.81 -31.16 7.61
C GLY A 424 -22.49 -31.10 6.11
N GLY A 425 -21.53 -30.27 5.76
CA GLY A 425 -21.24 -29.85 4.41
C GLY A 425 -21.92 -28.52 4.09
N TYR A 426 -22.10 -27.69 5.10
CA TYR A 426 -22.77 -26.39 4.99
C TYR A 426 -21.77 -25.26 5.15
N LEU A 427 -21.74 -24.36 4.19
CA LEU A 427 -21.05 -23.08 4.25
C LEU A 427 -22.09 -21.96 4.26
N MET A 428 -22.00 -21.07 5.23
CA MET A 428 -22.99 -20.02 5.47
C MET A 428 -22.30 -18.65 5.53
N GLU A 429 -23.07 -17.62 5.20
CA GLU A 429 -22.72 -16.22 5.45
C GLU A 429 -23.83 -15.59 6.31
N LEU A 430 -23.43 -14.87 7.34
CA LEU A 430 -24.31 -14.01 8.10
C LEU A 430 -24.13 -12.59 7.56
N ASP A 431 -25.18 -12.06 6.96
CA ASP A 431 -25.15 -10.71 6.40
C ASP A 431 -26.54 -10.05 6.46
N VAL A 432 -26.56 -8.79 6.91
CA VAL A 432 -27.80 -8.00 7.03
C VAL A 432 -28.46 -7.69 5.70
N TYR A 433 -27.76 -7.76 4.57
CA TYR A 433 -28.36 -7.64 3.25
C TYR A 433 -29.35 -8.76 2.96
N TYR A 434 -29.12 -9.94 3.51
CA TYR A 434 -30.06 -11.06 3.51
C TYR A 434 -30.63 -11.34 2.12
N ASP A 435 -29.73 -11.40 1.13
CA ASP A 435 -30.07 -11.38 -0.31
C ASP A 435 -29.99 -12.74 -1.01
N GLU A 436 -29.58 -13.82 -0.30
CA GLU A 436 -29.65 -15.17 -0.86
C GLU A 436 -31.08 -15.73 -0.83
N VAL A 437 -31.39 -16.69 -1.72
CA VAL A 437 -32.68 -17.36 -1.79
C VAL A 437 -32.88 -18.23 -0.54
N ASN A 438 -31.92 -19.10 -0.24
CA ASN A 438 -31.96 -20.01 0.90
C ASN A 438 -31.34 -19.30 2.13
N LYS A 439 -32.21 -18.95 3.07
CA LYS A 439 -31.89 -18.18 4.24
C LYS A 439 -32.86 -18.37 5.37
N PHE A 440 -32.41 -18.19 6.59
CA PHE A 440 -33.27 -18.18 7.78
C PHE A 440 -32.72 -17.21 8.84
N LYS A 441 -33.58 -16.80 9.74
CA LYS A 441 -33.20 -16.09 10.95
C LYS A 441 -33.23 -17.03 12.14
N SER A 442 -32.18 -16.96 12.98
CA SER A 442 -32.17 -17.77 14.22
C SER A 442 -33.21 -17.29 15.22
N GLU A 443 -33.74 -18.22 16.03
CA GLU A 443 -34.92 -17.97 16.88
C GLU A 443 -34.65 -16.99 18.01
N TYR A 444 -33.48 -17.06 18.69
CA TYR A 444 -33.17 -16.22 19.86
C TYR A 444 -32.46 -14.91 19.52
N ARG A 445 -31.60 -14.94 18.51
CA ARG A 445 -30.75 -13.79 18.18
C ARG A 445 -31.16 -13.05 16.94
N ASP A 446 -32.13 -13.58 16.17
CA ASP A 446 -32.54 -13.05 14.87
C ASP A 446 -31.37 -12.89 13.87
N LEU A 447 -30.35 -13.75 14.00
CA LEU A 447 -29.16 -13.69 13.16
C LEU A 447 -29.48 -14.15 11.74
N PRO A 448 -29.06 -13.38 10.71
CA PRO A 448 -29.44 -13.61 9.32
C PRO A 448 -28.51 -14.63 8.64
N TYR A 449 -28.79 -15.90 8.77
CA TYR A 449 -28.05 -17.00 8.12
C TYR A 449 -28.46 -17.16 6.66
N MET A 450 -27.49 -17.22 5.76
CA MET A 450 -27.67 -17.47 4.32
C MET A 450 -26.80 -18.64 3.89
N PHE A 451 -27.33 -19.57 3.10
CA PHE A 451 -26.55 -20.67 2.55
C PHE A 451 -25.69 -20.17 1.37
N LYS A 452 -24.39 -20.44 1.43
CA LYS A 452 -23.42 -20.19 0.33
C LYS A 452 -22.99 -21.49 -0.35
N ASP A 453 -23.12 -22.59 0.35
CA ASP A 453 -23.01 -23.97 -0.13
C ASP A 453 -23.80 -24.89 0.81
N PRO A 454 -24.60 -25.85 0.30
CA PRO A 454 -24.81 -26.16 -1.10
C PRO A 454 -25.52 -25.06 -1.88
N ASP A 455 -25.29 -25.01 -3.20
CA ASP A 455 -25.97 -24.07 -4.11
C ASP A 455 -27.50 -24.29 -4.08
N GLU A 456 -28.26 -23.27 -4.47
CA GLU A 456 -29.76 -23.25 -4.40
C GLU A 456 -30.44 -24.50 -5.03
N ASP A 457 -29.92 -24.97 -6.15
CA ASP A 457 -30.47 -26.10 -6.88
C ASP A 457 -30.09 -27.46 -6.27
N VAL A 458 -29.22 -27.50 -5.27
CA VAL A 458 -28.78 -28.70 -4.54
C VAL A 458 -29.48 -28.85 -3.20
N LEU A 459 -29.62 -27.75 -2.45
CA LEU A 459 -30.19 -27.75 -1.10
C LEU A 459 -31.62 -28.37 -1.07
N GLN A 460 -31.82 -29.34 -0.16
CA GLN A 460 -33.13 -29.99 0.04
C GLN A 460 -33.81 -29.45 1.32
N PRO A 461 -35.15 -29.51 1.41
CA PRO A 461 -35.86 -29.05 2.60
C PRO A 461 -35.37 -29.68 3.91
N GLU A 462 -35.04 -30.96 3.90
CA GLU A 462 -34.55 -31.70 5.08
C GLU A 462 -33.19 -31.13 5.55
N GLN A 463 -32.32 -30.78 4.62
CA GLN A 463 -31.02 -30.20 4.91
C GLN A 463 -31.17 -28.78 5.49
N PHE A 464 -32.07 -28.00 4.91
CA PHE A 464 -32.41 -26.67 5.41
C PHE A 464 -32.92 -26.73 6.85
N GLU A 465 -33.92 -27.57 7.10
CA GLU A 465 -34.51 -27.76 8.44
C GLU A 465 -33.48 -28.30 9.43
N TYR A 466 -32.62 -29.23 8.99
CA TYR A 466 -31.55 -29.73 9.86
C TYR A 466 -30.65 -28.59 10.36
N LEU A 467 -30.12 -27.76 9.47
CA LEU A 467 -29.18 -26.68 9.85
C LEU A 467 -29.88 -25.60 10.71
N LYS A 468 -31.14 -25.25 10.32
CA LYS A 468 -31.93 -24.30 11.11
C LYS A 468 -32.13 -24.80 12.54
N ASN A 469 -32.59 -26.05 12.70
CA ASN A 469 -32.84 -26.69 14.00
C ASN A 469 -31.52 -26.82 14.81
N TYR A 470 -30.37 -27.06 14.15
CA TYR A 470 -29.09 -27.12 14.79
C TYR A 470 -28.73 -25.76 15.40
N VAL A 471 -28.88 -24.66 14.64
CA VAL A 471 -28.62 -23.29 15.11
C VAL A 471 -29.58 -22.89 16.23
N ASP A 472 -30.86 -23.18 16.09
CA ASP A 472 -31.87 -22.86 17.12
C ASP A 472 -31.63 -23.68 18.41
N SER A 473 -31.19 -24.93 18.31
CA SER A 473 -30.75 -25.75 19.46
C SER A 473 -29.50 -25.16 20.12
N LEU A 474 -28.50 -24.80 19.34
CA LEU A 474 -27.31 -24.11 19.84
C LEU A 474 -27.72 -22.87 20.68
N GLU A 475 -28.56 -21.99 20.12
CA GLU A 475 -28.97 -20.76 20.77
C GLU A 475 -29.82 -21.05 22.03
N SER A 476 -30.67 -22.06 21.99
CA SER A 476 -31.45 -22.47 23.17
C SER A 476 -30.56 -22.91 24.33
N HIS A 477 -29.49 -23.65 24.07
CA HIS A 477 -28.51 -24.04 25.09
C HIS A 477 -27.66 -22.85 25.55
N LEU A 478 -27.17 -22.02 24.63
CA LEU A 478 -26.30 -20.89 24.92
C LEU A 478 -27.00 -19.79 25.73
N TYR A 479 -28.31 -19.63 25.55
CA TYR A 479 -29.13 -18.59 26.23
C TYR A 479 -30.04 -19.17 27.32
N SER A 480 -29.92 -20.45 27.67
CA SER A 480 -30.63 -21.04 28.81
C SER A 480 -30.21 -20.46 30.15
N VAL A 481 -31.03 -20.63 31.17
CA VAL A 481 -30.72 -20.13 32.52
C VAL A 481 -29.50 -20.82 33.12
N ASP A 482 -29.36 -22.12 32.88
CA ASP A 482 -28.30 -22.97 33.44
C ASP A 482 -27.13 -23.18 32.46
N TRP A 483 -26.98 -22.33 31.44
CA TRP A 483 -26.02 -22.51 30.35
C TRP A 483 -24.55 -22.69 30.78
N LEU A 484 -24.10 -21.99 31.86
CA LEU A 484 -22.75 -22.13 32.41
C LEU A 484 -22.58 -23.42 33.21
N LYS A 485 -23.65 -23.96 33.80
CA LYS A 485 -23.61 -25.18 34.58
C LYS A 485 -23.49 -26.41 33.70
N ASN A 486 -24.29 -26.46 32.65
CA ASN A 486 -24.36 -27.61 31.73
C ASN A 486 -23.35 -27.50 30.59
N ARG A 487 -23.10 -26.27 30.09
CA ARG A 487 -22.21 -25.94 28.96
C ARG A 487 -22.50 -26.74 27.69
N GLU A 488 -23.75 -27.20 27.51
CA GLU A 488 -24.19 -28.01 26.36
C GLU A 488 -23.99 -27.29 25.03
N TYR A 489 -23.98 -25.94 25.03
CA TYR A 489 -23.67 -25.14 23.85
C TYR A 489 -22.27 -25.46 23.28
N ALA A 490 -21.32 -25.90 24.12
CA ALA A 490 -19.97 -26.24 23.68
C ALA A 490 -19.93 -27.56 22.84
N ASP A 491 -21.00 -28.34 22.82
CA ASP A 491 -21.13 -29.46 21.90
C ASP A 491 -21.52 -29.04 20.48
N TYR A 492 -22.04 -27.81 20.34
CA TYR A 492 -22.47 -27.24 19.06
C TYR A 492 -21.43 -26.30 18.44
N LEU A 493 -20.58 -25.63 19.22
CA LEU A 493 -19.61 -24.63 18.75
C LEU A 493 -18.16 -25.16 18.80
N ASP A 494 -17.41 -24.92 17.74
CA ASP A 494 -15.93 -24.99 17.82
C ASP A 494 -15.42 -23.69 18.47
N LEU A 495 -15.27 -23.74 19.80
CA LEU A 495 -14.86 -22.61 20.61
C LEU A 495 -13.48 -22.04 20.22
N ASN A 496 -12.58 -22.88 19.70
CA ASN A 496 -11.27 -22.43 19.22
C ASN A 496 -11.42 -21.49 18.02
N SER A 497 -12.23 -21.87 17.05
CA SER A 497 -12.46 -21.08 15.85
C SER A 497 -13.12 -19.73 16.17
N PHE A 498 -14.04 -19.70 17.13
CA PHE A 498 -14.69 -18.44 17.57
C PHE A 498 -13.69 -17.50 18.26
N ALA A 499 -12.75 -18.04 19.05
CA ALA A 499 -11.69 -17.22 19.65
C ALA A 499 -10.74 -16.66 18.57
N ASP A 500 -10.32 -17.48 17.64
CA ASP A 500 -9.41 -17.11 16.56
C ASP A 500 -10.05 -16.10 15.60
N TRP A 501 -11.29 -16.32 15.19
CA TRP A 501 -12.07 -15.41 14.39
C TRP A 501 -12.22 -14.05 15.08
N TRP A 502 -12.50 -14.05 16.39
CA TRP A 502 -12.62 -12.82 17.17
C TRP A 502 -11.30 -12.05 17.21
N PHE A 503 -10.15 -12.70 17.37
CA PHE A 503 -8.85 -12.00 17.34
C PHE A 503 -8.64 -11.25 16.03
N VAL A 504 -8.95 -11.85 14.89
CA VAL A 504 -8.79 -11.19 13.59
C VAL A 504 -9.65 -9.93 13.51
N HIS A 505 -10.95 -10.06 13.80
CA HIS A 505 -11.88 -8.94 13.70
C HIS A 505 -11.63 -7.86 14.76
N GLU A 506 -11.20 -8.25 15.95
CA GLU A 506 -10.89 -7.28 17.02
C GLU A 506 -9.60 -6.51 16.72
N LEU A 507 -8.54 -7.18 16.27
CA LEU A 507 -7.27 -6.53 15.93
C LEU A 507 -7.39 -5.66 14.68
N ALA A 508 -8.23 -6.06 13.72
CA ALA A 508 -8.56 -5.25 12.56
C ALA A 508 -9.55 -4.11 12.87
N GLU A 509 -10.14 -4.08 14.08
CA GLU A 509 -11.20 -3.13 14.49
C GLU A 509 -12.45 -3.20 13.59
N ASN A 510 -12.77 -4.39 13.09
CA ASN A 510 -13.92 -4.59 12.22
C ASN A 510 -15.24 -4.59 13.01
N SER A 511 -15.94 -3.46 12.99
CA SER A 511 -17.23 -3.30 13.67
C SER A 511 -18.42 -3.86 12.88
N GLU A 512 -18.26 -4.14 11.59
CA GLU A 512 -19.35 -4.64 10.74
C GLU A 512 -19.86 -6.01 11.18
N THR A 513 -19.03 -6.79 11.86
CA THR A 513 -19.42 -8.08 12.46
C THR A 513 -20.47 -7.98 13.56
N CYS A 514 -20.61 -6.81 14.20
CA CYS A 514 -21.66 -6.55 15.21
C CYS A 514 -23.06 -6.36 14.57
N TRP A 515 -23.07 -5.94 13.32
CA TRP A 515 -24.24 -5.92 12.41
C TRP A 515 -23.94 -6.92 11.30
N PRO A 516 -24.04 -8.22 11.55
CA PRO A 516 -23.26 -9.18 10.81
C PRO A 516 -23.30 -8.91 9.31
N LYS A 517 -22.12 -8.57 8.78
CA LYS A 517 -21.83 -8.48 7.37
C LYS A 517 -20.64 -9.36 7.05
N SER A 518 -20.70 -10.04 5.93
CA SER A 518 -19.62 -10.88 5.41
C SER A 518 -18.99 -11.82 6.47
N SER A 519 -19.82 -12.29 7.42
CA SER A 519 -19.39 -13.15 8.53
C SER A 519 -19.65 -14.61 8.17
N TYR A 520 -18.58 -15.31 7.77
CA TYR A 520 -18.69 -16.70 7.32
C TYR A 520 -18.60 -17.69 8.48
N MET A 521 -19.36 -18.79 8.34
CA MET A 521 -19.31 -19.98 9.19
C MET A 521 -19.51 -21.22 8.35
N TYR A 522 -19.05 -22.35 8.86
CA TYR A 522 -19.29 -23.63 8.21
C TYR A 522 -19.52 -24.74 9.24
N LYS A 523 -20.16 -25.81 8.78
CA LYS A 523 -20.40 -27.00 9.58
C LYS A 523 -20.08 -28.24 8.76
N ASP A 524 -19.05 -29.00 9.17
CA ASP A 524 -18.73 -30.27 8.56
C ASP A 524 -19.63 -31.39 9.10
N ARG A 525 -19.62 -32.56 8.45
CA ARG A 525 -20.33 -33.75 8.90
C ARG A 525 -19.85 -34.18 10.26
N LEU A 526 -20.80 -34.46 11.16
CA LEU A 526 -20.54 -34.80 12.57
C LEU A 526 -19.70 -33.74 13.32
N GLY A 527 -19.35 -32.63 12.66
CA GLY A 527 -18.60 -31.52 13.23
C GLY A 527 -19.47 -30.50 13.94
N LYS A 528 -18.83 -29.52 14.57
CA LYS A 528 -19.44 -28.38 15.24
C LYS A 528 -19.55 -27.20 14.29
N LEU A 529 -20.40 -26.24 14.61
CA LEU A 529 -20.43 -24.95 13.91
C LEU A 529 -19.12 -24.22 14.14
N THR A 530 -18.41 -23.91 13.08
CA THR A 530 -17.06 -23.35 13.08
C THR A 530 -17.09 -21.94 12.49
N ALA A 531 -16.47 -20.97 13.18
CA ALA A 531 -16.36 -19.60 12.71
C ALA A 531 -15.25 -19.48 11.64
N GLY A 532 -15.50 -18.64 10.65
CA GLY A 532 -14.60 -18.41 9.52
C GLY A 532 -15.09 -19.04 8.21
N PRO A 533 -14.32 -18.82 7.14
CA PRO A 533 -13.14 -17.96 7.03
C PRO A 533 -13.48 -16.46 7.18
N VAL A 534 -12.43 -15.63 7.35
CA VAL A 534 -12.59 -14.17 7.46
C VAL A 534 -12.66 -13.52 6.08
N TRP A 535 -13.38 -12.39 5.97
CA TRP A 535 -13.58 -11.67 4.71
C TRP A 535 -13.93 -10.20 4.96
N ASP A 536 -13.62 -9.31 3.97
CA ASP A 536 -14.12 -7.94 3.84
C ASP A 536 -13.62 -6.96 4.90
N PHE A 537 -12.41 -6.42 4.69
CA PHE A 537 -11.73 -5.55 5.65
C PHE A 537 -11.32 -4.18 5.07
N ASP A 538 -11.77 -3.80 3.88
CA ASP A 538 -11.38 -2.53 3.26
C ASP A 538 -12.16 -1.32 3.78
N TYR A 539 -13.19 -1.54 4.60
CA TYR A 539 -14.05 -0.50 5.13
C TYR A 539 -13.96 -0.36 6.66
N GLY A 540 -13.54 0.82 7.13
CA GLY A 540 -13.61 1.20 8.55
C GLY A 540 -12.68 0.43 9.50
N THR A 541 -11.63 -0.22 8.98
CA THR A 541 -10.68 -1.02 9.74
C THR A 541 -9.34 -0.30 9.95
N PHE A 542 -8.58 -0.72 10.96
CA PHE A 542 -7.24 -0.18 11.28
C PHE A 542 -7.23 1.35 11.38
N ILE A 543 -8.14 1.92 12.16
CA ILE A 543 -8.25 3.36 12.37
C ILE A 543 -7.64 3.74 13.72
N PRO A 544 -6.73 4.73 13.80
CA PRO A 544 -6.06 5.10 15.04
C PRO A 544 -7.00 5.56 16.17
N ASN A 545 -6.51 5.45 17.42
CA ASN A 545 -7.14 5.98 18.63
C ASN A 545 -8.45 5.31 19.03
N ARG A 546 -8.59 4.00 18.76
CA ARG A 546 -9.77 3.21 19.08
C ARG A 546 -9.47 2.18 20.18
N TYR A 547 -9.43 2.63 21.43
CA TYR A 547 -9.08 1.82 22.61
C TYR A 547 -10.31 1.23 23.32
N TYR A 548 -11.11 0.43 22.58
CA TYR A 548 -12.25 -0.33 23.08
C TYR A 548 -12.48 -1.58 22.23
N PHE A 549 -13.30 -2.51 22.72
CA PHE A 549 -13.63 -3.71 21.97
C PHE A 549 -14.61 -3.41 20.84
N PHE A 550 -14.20 -3.63 19.61
CA PHE A 550 -14.98 -3.37 18.40
C PHE A 550 -15.91 -4.52 18.04
N SER A 551 -15.41 -5.75 18.10
CA SER A 551 -16.14 -6.95 17.67
C SER A 551 -16.64 -7.81 18.84
N LYS A 552 -16.53 -7.33 20.08
CA LYS A 552 -17.06 -8.03 21.26
C LYS A 552 -18.57 -8.30 21.16
N GLY A 553 -19.34 -7.42 20.52
CA GLY A 553 -20.78 -7.58 20.29
C GLY A 553 -21.14 -8.52 19.15
N ALA A 554 -20.17 -9.02 18.39
CA ALA A 554 -20.39 -9.83 17.21
C ALA A 554 -20.97 -11.20 17.56
N ILE A 555 -22.00 -11.58 16.83
CA ILE A 555 -22.64 -12.91 16.85
C ILE A 555 -22.83 -13.47 18.27
N TYR A 556 -21.99 -14.40 18.72
CA TYR A 556 -22.05 -15.03 20.05
C TYR A 556 -20.93 -14.58 20.99
N ILE A 557 -19.95 -13.78 20.54
CA ILE A 557 -18.71 -13.47 21.29
C ILE A 557 -18.98 -12.89 22.66
N ASN A 558 -19.90 -11.91 22.77
CA ASN A 558 -20.21 -11.28 24.07
C ASN A 558 -20.80 -12.28 25.09
N ARG A 559 -21.54 -13.28 24.61
CA ARG A 559 -22.11 -14.33 25.48
C ARG A 559 -21.02 -15.33 25.87
N LEU A 560 -20.19 -15.78 24.93
CA LEU A 560 -19.08 -16.69 25.19
C LEU A 560 -18.07 -16.12 26.17
N LEU A 561 -17.77 -14.81 26.10
CA LEU A 561 -16.87 -14.13 27.05
C LEU A 561 -17.43 -14.02 28.48
N GLN A 562 -18.64 -14.46 28.74
CA GLN A 562 -19.19 -14.63 30.10
C GLN A 562 -18.90 -16.02 30.67
N ASP A 563 -18.40 -16.96 29.88
CA ASP A 563 -17.97 -18.28 30.33
C ASP A 563 -16.49 -18.23 30.75
N PRO A 564 -16.15 -18.49 32.04
CA PRO A 564 -14.77 -18.47 32.51
C PRO A 564 -13.84 -19.43 31.78
N GLU A 565 -14.32 -20.62 31.38
CA GLU A 565 -13.52 -21.58 30.64
C GLU A 565 -13.23 -21.11 29.20
N TYR A 566 -14.18 -20.44 28.55
CA TYR A 566 -13.94 -19.82 27.26
C TYR A 566 -12.95 -18.65 27.37
N VAL A 567 -13.04 -17.83 28.40
CA VAL A 567 -12.07 -16.78 28.68
C VAL A 567 -10.66 -17.34 28.89
N ASP A 568 -10.53 -18.44 29.64
CA ASP A 568 -9.25 -19.11 29.81
C ASP A 568 -8.70 -19.71 28.49
N LEU A 569 -9.57 -20.23 27.63
CA LEU A 569 -9.23 -20.68 26.29
C LEU A 569 -8.70 -19.51 25.44
N VAL A 570 -9.42 -18.38 25.43
CA VAL A 570 -9.03 -17.16 24.69
C VAL A 570 -7.65 -16.68 25.16
N LYS A 571 -7.40 -16.59 26.49
CA LYS A 571 -6.10 -16.18 27.03
C LYS A 571 -4.96 -17.10 26.61
N LYS A 572 -5.17 -18.40 26.66
CA LYS A 572 -4.16 -19.40 26.22
C LYS A 572 -3.83 -19.29 24.74
N ARG A 573 -4.85 -19.10 23.89
CA ARG A 573 -4.64 -18.93 22.44
C ARG A 573 -3.94 -17.61 22.14
N TRP A 574 -4.25 -16.55 22.84
CA TRP A 574 -3.56 -15.26 22.73
C TRP A 574 -2.06 -15.40 22.98
N GLU A 575 -1.65 -16.07 24.04
CA GLU A 575 -0.23 -16.30 24.34
C GLU A 575 0.50 -17.06 23.21
N ILE A 576 -0.20 -17.96 22.53
CA ILE A 576 0.38 -18.72 21.42
C ILE A 576 0.59 -17.80 20.20
N TYR A 577 -0.36 -16.92 19.88
CA TYR A 577 -0.33 -16.16 18.63
C TYR A 577 0.34 -14.80 18.73
N LYS A 578 0.34 -14.17 19.91
CA LYS A 578 0.91 -12.85 20.14
C LYS A 578 2.34 -12.68 19.57
N PRO A 579 3.29 -13.63 19.71
CA PRO A 579 4.62 -13.47 19.12
C PRO A 579 4.61 -13.31 17.59
N ALA A 580 3.70 -14.01 16.90
CA ALA A 580 3.54 -13.89 15.45
C ALA A 580 2.85 -12.57 15.07
N PHE A 581 1.84 -12.14 15.82
CA PHE A 581 1.13 -10.88 15.59
C PHE A 581 2.05 -9.66 15.67
N ILE A 582 3.05 -9.68 16.56
CA ILE A 582 4.06 -8.60 16.70
C ILE A 582 4.91 -8.46 15.41
N GLN A 583 5.08 -9.53 14.63
CA GLN A 583 5.90 -9.53 13.42
C GLN A 583 5.15 -9.10 12.14
N ILE A 584 3.83 -9.04 12.19
CA ILE A 584 3.00 -8.71 11.01
C ILE A 584 3.31 -7.32 10.42
N PRO A 585 3.54 -6.25 11.21
CA PRO A 585 3.86 -4.93 10.69
C PRO A 585 5.02 -4.91 9.70
N ASP A 586 6.12 -5.58 9.99
CA ASP A 586 7.30 -5.62 9.10
C ASP A 586 6.98 -6.29 7.77
N ARG A 587 6.15 -7.32 7.80
CA ARG A 587 5.69 -7.99 6.58
C ARG A 587 4.81 -7.07 5.74
N ILE A 588 3.90 -6.32 6.36
CA ILE A 588 3.05 -5.36 5.66
C ILE A 588 3.86 -4.20 5.07
N ARG A 589 4.87 -3.71 5.78
CA ARG A 589 5.83 -2.72 5.23
C ARG A 589 6.57 -3.28 4.00
N SER A 590 6.91 -4.56 4.03
CA SER A 590 7.54 -5.23 2.88
C SER A 590 6.59 -5.34 1.68
N GLU A 591 5.33 -5.69 1.90
CA GLU A 591 4.29 -5.71 0.85
C GLU A 591 4.05 -4.31 0.28
N ALA A 592 3.96 -3.29 1.13
CA ALA A 592 3.79 -1.90 0.70
C ALA A 592 4.89 -1.45 -0.27
N LYS A 593 6.15 -1.81 0.01
CA LYS A 593 7.28 -1.51 -0.89
C LYS A 593 7.11 -2.12 -2.28
N GLN A 594 6.46 -3.29 -2.40
CA GLN A 594 6.18 -3.91 -3.69
C GLN A 594 5.08 -3.19 -4.46
N LEU A 595 4.17 -2.48 -3.75
CA LEU A 595 3.06 -1.76 -4.37
C LEU A 595 3.40 -0.34 -4.82
N ARG A 596 4.55 0.21 -4.45
CA ARG A 596 4.93 1.62 -4.61
C ARG A 596 4.79 2.20 -6.03
N TYR A 597 4.99 1.39 -7.06
CA TYR A 597 4.78 1.81 -8.46
C TYR A 597 3.32 1.62 -8.88
N SER A 598 2.75 0.48 -8.50
CA SER A 598 1.38 0.12 -8.83
C SER A 598 0.36 1.09 -8.22
N GLU A 599 0.55 1.50 -6.96
CA GLU A 599 -0.35 2.43 -6.28
C GLU A 599 -0.45 3.77 -6.99
N ARG A 600 0.64 4.29 -7.57
CA ARG A 600 0.64 5.56 -8.31
C ARG A 600 -0.22 5.48 -9.56
N PHE A 601 -0.08 4.41 -10.35
CA PHE A 601 -0.96 4.18 -11.49
C PHE A 601 -2.41 3.98 -11.06
N ASN A 602 -2.64 3.21 -9.99
CA ASN A 602 -3.96 2.98 -9.46
C ASN A 602 -4.65 4.29 -9.03
N HIS A 603 -3.97 5.12 -8.22
CA HIS A 603 -4.57 6.35 -7.71
C HIS A 603 -4.61 7.49 -8.73
N SER A 604 -3.80 7.43 -9.79
CA SER A 604 -3.96 8.29 -10.97
C SER A 604 -5.25 7.99 -11.73
N LEU A 605 -5.62 6.70 -11.86
CA LEU A 605 -6.87 6.27 -12.50
C LEU A 605 -8.09 6.49 -11.59
N TRP A 606 -7.92 6.23 -10.31
CA TRP A 606 -8.96 6.20 -9.28
C TRP A 606 -8.57 7.09 -8.10
N PRO A 607 -8.62 8.42 -8.26
CA PRO A 607 -8.35 9.34 -7.15
C PRO A 607 -9.30 9.09 -5.98
N ILE A 608 -8.77 9.03 -4.77
CA ILE A 608 -9.56 8.91 -3.57
C ILE A 608 -9.97 10.33 -3.13
N ASP A 609 -11.25 10.55 -2.96
CA ASP A 609 -11.82 11.81 -2.47
C ASP A 609 -12.16 11.74 -0.97
N SER A 610 -12.62 12.86 -0.42
CA SER A 610 -12.97 12.98 1.00
C SER A 610 -14.21 12.19 1.43
N SER A 611 -14.81 11.39 0.56
CA SER A 611 -16.00 10.59 0.86
C SER A 611 -15.67 9.25 1.54
N HIS A 612 -14.40 8.93 1.71
CA HIS A 612 -13.94 7.66 2.25
C HIS A 612 -13.91 7.64 3.78
N ILE A 613 -14.28 6.49 4.36
CA ILE A 613 -14.45 6.37 5.82
C ILE A 613 -13.15 6.10 6.57
N ASN A 614 -12.09 5.67 5.87
CA ASN A 614 -10.85 5.26 6.54
C ASN A 614 -10.05 6.45 7.10
N GLY A 615 -10.34 7.68 6.63
CA GLY A 615 -9.73 8.92 7.13
C GLY A 615 -8.26 9.07 6.75
N ASP A 616 -7.85 8.46 5.64
CA ASP A 616 -6.50 8.50 5.08
C ASP A 616 -6.47 8.99 3.61
N GLU A 617 -7.60 9.45 3.12
CA GLU A 617 -7.82 9.85 1.73
C GLU A 617 -6.93 10.99 1.23
N LEU A 618 -6.50 11.88 2.13
CA LEU A 618 -5.62 13.01 1.81
C LEU A 618 -4.14 12.71 2.08
N MET A 619 -3.82 11.51 2.53
CA MET A 619 -2.46 11.10 2.82
C MET A 619 -1.75 10.57 1.58
N THR A 620 -0.43 10.64 1.59
CA THR A 620 0.37 9.83 0.65
C THR A 620 0.16 8.35 0.96
N PHE A 621 0.53 7.49 0.02
CA PHE A 621 0.44 6.04 0.21
C PHE A 621 1.23 5.60 1.45
N ASP A 622 2.49 6.05 1.57
CA ASP A 622 3.37 5.68 2.68
C ASP A 622 2.84 6.18 4.03
N GLU A 623 2.33 7.41 4.11
CA GLU A 623 1.69 7.94 5.33
C GLU A 623 0.46 7.13 5.72
N ALA A 624 -0.37 6.74 4.75
CA ALA A 624 -1.55 5.92 5.00
C ALA A 624 -1.18 4.52 5.50
N VAL A 625 -0.14 3.90 4.91
CA VAL A 625 0.37 2.59 5.34
C VAL A 625 0.91 2.65 6.77
N GLU A 626 1.78 3.61 7.10
CA GLU A 626 2.32 3.74 8.46
C GLU A 626 1.25 4.10 9.48
N ARG A 627 0.24 4.90 9.10
CA ARG A 627 -0.92 5.17 9.95
C ARG A 627 -1.72 3.90 10.24
N MET A 628 -1.97 3.07 9.23
CA MET A 628 -2.65 1.79 9.36
C MET A 628 -1.87 0.83 10.28
N ILE A 629 -0.57 0.72 10.09
CA ILE A 629 0.33 -0.11 10.89
C ILE A 629 0.34 0.38 12.34
N SER A 630 0.51 1.68 12.56
CA SER A 630 0.49 2.27 13.90
C SER A 630 -0.84 2.05 14.61
N ALA A 631 -1.96 2.10 13.89
CA ALA A 631 -3.27 1.77 14.45
C ALA A 631 -3.30 0.32 14.96
N TYR A 632 -2.81 -0.63 14.15
CA TYR A 632 -2.71 -2.03 14.54
C TYR A 632 -1.78 -2.25 15.75
N GLU A 633 -0.57 -1.68 15.74
CA GLU A 633 0.41 -1.81 16.83
C GLU A 633 -0.16 -1.28 18.16
N ASN A 634 -0.82 -0.13 18.12
CA ASN A 634 -1.50 0.45 19.29
C ASN A 634 -2.67 -0.42 19.77
N LYS A 635 -3.47 -0.94 18.83
CA LYS A 635 -4.57 -1.86 19.13
C LYS A 635 -4.06 -3.16 19.74
N LEU A 636 -2.99 -3.73 19.19
CA LEU A 636 -2.35 -4.94 19.69
C LEU A 636 -1.86 -4.75 21.13
N ALA A 637 -1.15 -3.65 21.41
CA ALA A 637 -0.66 -3.32 22.75
C ALA A 637 -1.79 -3.08 23.76
N TRP A 638 -2.86 -2.41 23.35
CA TRP A 638 -4.05 -2.22 24.15
C TRP A 638 -4.78 -3.53 24.43
N PHE A 639 -4.99 -4.34 23.38
CA PHE A 639 -5.68 -5.62 23.50
C PHE A 639 -4.92 -6.60 24.40
N ASP A 640 -3.59 -6.63 24.31
CA ASP A 640 -2.73 -7.42 25.19
C ASP A 640 -2.97 -7.12 26.69
N GLN A 641 -3.21 -5.87 27.03
CA GLN A 641 -3.55 -5.51 28.41
C GLN A 641 -4.99 -5.91 28.77
N GLN A 642 -5.94 -5.69 27.85
CA GLN A 642 -7.37 -5.90 28.12
C GLN A 642 -7.76 -7.38 28.21
N ILE A 643 -7.08 -8.26 27.46
CA ILE A 643 -7.43 -9.67 27.42
C ILE A 643 -7.31 -10.35 28.81
N TYR A 644 -6.36 -9.91 29.65
CA TYR A 644 -6.20 -10.40 31.02
C TYR A 644 -7.23 -9.83 32.00
N LEU A 645 -7.87 -8.73 31.62
CA LEU A 645 -8.95 -8.10 32.38
C LEU A 645 -10.34 -8.67 32.03
N LEU A 646 -10.43 -9.50 30.99
CA LEU A 646 -11.65 -10.27 30.73
C LEU A 646 -11.95 -11.14 31.94
N ALA A 647 -13.21 -11.08 32.38
CA ALA A 647 -13.67 -11.48 33.72
C ALA A 647 -13.03 -12.79 34.24
N LYS A 648 -12.67 -12.67 35.54
CA LYS A 648 -12.53 -13.87 36.37
C LYS A 648 -13.90 -14.25 36.92
#